data_d011ac7f7c92547f5aad3b771455d4c6
#
_entry.id   d011ac7f7c92547f5aad3b771455d4c6
#
_cell.length_a   1.000
_cell.length_b   1.000
_cell.length_c   1.000
_cell.angle_alpha   90.00
_cell.angle_beta   90.00
_cell.angle_gamma   90.00
#
_symmetry.space_group_name_H-M   'P 1'
#
loop_
_entity.id
_entity.type
_entity.pdbx_description
1 polymer ?
#
loop_
_entity_poly.entity_id
_entity_poly.type
_entity_poly.pdbx_seq_one_letter_code
_entity_poly.pdbx_strand_id
1 'polypeptide(L)'
;MFTDMVGFTSSTQTDEAGALARLKEEEDLVRPILSAHDGREVKSTGDGFLVEFDSALRAVECAIDIQQKLRERNAGSGKAPILLRVGVHLGDVEQRGKDIFGDAVNVAARIEPLAAPGGVCVSGPVYELVRNKVKNRFEPLAPVALKNVQVPVALYRVAMPWEGQVESSGEAPLNRIAVLPLANISPDPADAYFADGLTEELTAVLSKVRELQVVARTSAGQYRGTSKSVAQIRSELNVGTVLEGSVRKAGRRLRITLQLIDTRSQAHLWSENYDRDLEDVFAIQSEVAEKTAGALRIHLVGPVRDSIRRKPTLNLAAYNAYMKGIATERSAGNMVKFLHDSIPHFEEAIRLDPEFGQAYAELANVYIALAGEDIPAETAFPKARTLVDRALELAPDSAEAHTARGNLAMQSEGDWALAEQEFRRAIEISPSHSEARLWYAMLLRVLDRSEEALEQVQTTIAIEPLWVRPRQWLAGLHVGMRNYAEALAIAEEVARTTPLSPNERLNLAWLYAQVGRTQDSEREFVQVAGPMTPEVRGFRAMVAALLGRPGEGRAFLREIEEGRTKGFLEPSRTAMVYSALGEHEKALEILARDAESGRQSSFWFVYQSPAFDPIRHDPRFRALLIHYRLPASEPSSG
;
A
#
# COMPACT_ATOMS: atom_id res chain seq x y z
N MET A 1 -15.53 14.87 31.66
CA MET A 1 -15.89 14.10 30.44
C MET A 1 -17.37 14.31 30.13
N PHE A 2 -17.66 14.56 28.85
CA PHE A 2 -19.03 14.56 28.32
C PHE A 2 -19.21 13.41 27.35
N THR A 3 -20.40 12.80 27.32
CA THR A 3 -20.80 11.83 26.29
C THR A 3 -22.16 12.24 25.72
N ASP A 4 -22.43 11.85 24.46
CA ASP A 4 -23.67 12.10 23.75
C ASP A 4 -23.97 10.98 22.74
N MET A 5 -25.24 10.53 22.66
CA MET A 5 -25.68 9.48 21.75
C MET A 5 -26.00 10.06 20.37
N VAL A 6 -25.30 9.58 19.35
CA VAL A 6 -25.47 10.04 17.97
C VAL A 6 -26.87 9.71 17.45
N GLY A 7 -27.59 10.75 17.02
CA GLY A 7 -28.89 10.62 16.37
C GLY A 7 -30.07 10.26 17.32
N PHE A 8 -29.93 10.40 18.62
CA PHE A 8 -30.99 10.09 19.56
C PHE A 8 -32.25 10.91 19.30
N THR A 9 -32.15 12.25 19.19
CA THR A 9 -33.27 13.15 18.94
C THR A 9 -34.04 12.80 17.65
N SER A 10 -33.35 12.48 16.58
CA SER A 10 -34.00 12.07 15.32
C SER A 10 -34.66 10.69 15.41
N SER A 11 -34.07 9.78 16.18
CA SER A 11 -34.62 8.45 16.41
C SER A 11 -35.89 8.49 17.28
N THR A 12 -35.92 9.36 18.26
CA THR A 12 -37.11 9.56 19.14
C THR A 12 -38.33 10.06 18.35
N GLN A 13 -38.12 10.86 17.31
CA GLN A 13 -39.19 11.33 16.43
C GLN A 13 -39.78 10.22 15.54
N THR A 14 -39.01 9.16 15.24
CA THR A 14 -39.43 8.08 14.35
C THR A 14 -39.85 6.80 15.07
N ASP A 15 -39.19 6.48 16.20
CA ASP A 15 -39.46 5.31 17.06
C ASP A 15 -39.05 5.62 18.50
N GLU A 16 -39.96 6.21 19.27
CA GLU A 16 -39.72 6.61 20.65
C GLU A 16 -39.42 5.42 21.57
N ALA A 17 -40.14 4.30 21.41
CA ALA A 17 -39.97 3.12 22.25
C ALA A 17 -38.62 2.46 22.02
N GLY A 18 -38.18 2.37 20.77
CA GLY A 18 -36.86 1.84 20.39
C GLY A 18 -35.71 2.77 20.82
N ALA A 19 -35.92 4.10 20.77
CA ALA A 19 -34.93 5.07 21.26
C ALA A 19 -34.75 4.96 22.78
N LEU A 20 -35.80 4.89 23.55
CA LEU A 20 -35.76 4.73 25.02
C LEU A 20 -35.13 3.36 25.41
N ALA A 21 -35.41 2.31 24.68
CA ALA A 21 -34.79 1.00 24.94
C ALA A 21 -33.28 1.05 24.71
N ARG A 22 -32.80 1.76 23.68
CA ARG A 22 -31.36 1.96 23.40
C ARG A 22 -30.68 2.81 24.47
N LEU A 23 -31.34 3.87 24.90
CA LEU A 23 -30.86 4.72 26.01
C LEU A 23 -30.65 3.91 27.28
N LYS A 24 -31.63 3.10 27.65
CA LYS A 24 -31.52 2.24 28.83
C LYS A 24 -30.38 1.21 28.66
N GLU A 25 -30.24 0.59 27.49
CA GLU A 25 -29.16 -0.34 27.19
C GLU A 25 -27.78 0.34 27.26
N GLU A 26 -27.66 1.60 26.80
CA GLU A 26 -26.46 2.42 26.97
C GLU A 26 -26.12 2.64 28.44
N GLU A 27 -27.10 3.13 29.22
CA GLU A 27 -26.92 3.36 30.66
C GLU A 27 -26.44 2.10 31.40
N ASP A 28 -27.05 0.96 31.10
CA ASP A 28 -26.69 -0.34 31.69
C ASP A 28 -25.26 -0.79 31.30
N LEU A 29 -24.77 -0.40 30.14
CA LEU A 29 -23.41 -0.71 29.68
C LEU A 29 -22.35 0.28 30.19
N VAL A 30 -22.68 1.59 30.21
CA VAL A 30 -21.72 2.66 30.51
C VAL A 30 -21.47 2.83 32.01
N ARG A 31 -22.51 2.79 32.85
CA ARG A 31 -22.37 3.03 34.30
C ARG A 31 -21.38 2.09 35.02
N PRO A 32 -21.36 0.78 34.75
CA PRO A 32 -20.34 -0.10 35.35
C PRO A 32 -18.91 0.30 34.97
N ILE A 33 -18.69 0.80 33.74
CA ILE A 33 -17.37 1.22 33.27
C ILE A 33 -16.97 2.53 33.95
N LEU A 34 -17.89 3.49 34.08
CA LEU A 34 -17.65 4.71 34.85
C LEU A 34 -17.16 4.40 36.26
N SER A 35 -17.86 3.50 36.96
CA SER A 35 -17.50 3.09 38.31
C SER A 35 -16.17 2.37 38.40
N ALA A 36 -15.80 1.54 37.40
CA ALA A 36 -14.53 0.84 37.36
C ALA A 36 -13.32 1.77 37.19
N HIS A 37 -13.54 2.96 36.62
CA HIS A 37 -12.51 3.98 36.42
C HIS A 37 -12.58 5.13 37.42
N ASP A 38 -13.27 4.98 38.54
CA ASP A 38 -13.45 6.00 39.57
C ASP A 38 -14.16 7.28 39.05
N GLY A 39 -14.99 7.14 37.99
CA GLY A 39 -15.76 8.22 37.42
C GLY A 39 -17.02 8.52 38.23
N ARG A 40 -17.21 9.75 38.66
CA ARG A 40 -18.41 10.24 39.34
C ARG A 40 -19.40 10.76 38.31
N GLU A 41 -20.52 10.07 38.12
CA GLU A 41 -21.66 10.58 37.34
C GLU A 41 -22.21 11.81 38.05
N VAL A 42 -22.10 12.99 37.42
CA VAL A 42 -22.64 14.24 37.94
C VAL A 42 -24.12 14.34 37.57
N LYS A 43 -24.44 14.10 36.29
CA LYS A 43 -25.82 14.06 35.79
C LYS A 43 -25.90 13.36 34.44
N SER A 44 -27.05 12.79 34.13
CA SER A 44 -27.44 12.43 32.77
C SER A 44 -27.94 13.71 32.05
N THR A 45 -27.55 13.87 30.77
CA THR A 45 -27.95 14.99 29.91
C THR A 45 -29.13 14.63 28.99
N GLY A 46 -29.77 13.50 29.24
CA GLY A 46 -30.87 12.96 28.43
C GLY A 46 -30.41 11.80 27.54
N ASP A 47 -29.46 12.02 26.69
CA ASP A 47 -28.86 11.07 25.74
C ASP A 47 -27.33 10.90 25.94
N GLY A 48 -26.83 11.27 27.12
CA GLY A 48 -25.43 11.14 27.49
C GLY A 48 -25.17 11.46 28.96
N PHE A 49 -23.89 11.58 29.33
CA PHE A 49 -23.42 11.76 30.69
C PHE A 49 -22.45 12.93 30.84
N LEU A 50 -22.58 13.65 31.95
CA LEU A 50 -21.52 14.48 32.50
C LEU A 50 -20.86 13.71 33.64
N VAL A 51 -19.55 13.43 33.49
CA VAL A 51 -18.76 12.62 34.44
C VAL A 51 -17.52 13.38 34.86
N GLU A 52 -17.26 13.41 36.16
CA GLU A 52 -16.08 13.97 36.78
C GLU A 52 -15.06 12.84 37.12
N PHE A 53 -13.78 13.13 36.95
CA PHE A 53 -12.67 12.24 37.29
C PHE A 53 -11.58 13.06 38.02
N ASP A 54 -10.97 12.48 39.03
CA ASP A 54 -9.78 13.04 39.68
C ASP A 54 -8.51 12.92 38.85
N SER A 55 -8.54 12.14 37.76
CA SER A 55 -7.39 11.85 36.90
C SER A 55 -7.77 11.92 35.43
N ALA A 56 -7.03 12.73 34.66
CA ALA A 56 -7.16 12.79 33.22
C ALA A 56 -6.86 11.43 32.55
N LEU A 57 -5.93 10.64 33.11
CA LEU A 57 -5.62 9.30 32.62
C LEU A 57 -6.83 8.36 32.76
N ARG A 58 -7.45 8.32 33.95
CA ARG A 58 -8.66 7.51 34.19
C ARG A 58 -9.81 7.90 33.29
N ALA A 59 -9.99 9.21 33.05
CA ALA A 59 -11.05 9.70 32.16
C ALA A 59 -10.84 9.20 30.70
N VAL A 60 -9.61 9.20 30.20
CA VAL A 60 -9.29 8.75 28.85
C VAL A 60 -9.38 7.22 28.73
N GLU A 61 -8.87 6.48 29.71
CA GLU A 61 -9.01 5.00 29.77
C GLU A 61 -10.47 4.59 29.80
N CYS A 62 -11.26 5.24 30.63
CA CYS A 62 -12.71 5.03 30.71
C CYS A 62 -13.40 5.28 29.35
N ALA A 63 -13.07 6.38 28.68
CA ALA A 63 -13.62 6.71 27.37
C ALA A 63 -13.30 5.64 26.31
N ILE A 64 -12.09 5.10 26.34
CA ILE A 64 -11.65 4.02 25.45
C ILE A 64 -12.43 2.72 25.72
N ASP A 65 -12.57 2.35 26.98
CA ASP A 65 -13.28 1.11 27.38
C ASP A 65 -14.79 1.19 27.07
N ILE A 66 -15.41 2.36 27.23
CA ILE A 66 -16.80 2.61 26.79
C ILE A 66 -16.93 2.34 25.29
N GLN A 67 -16.08 2.91 24.46
CA GLN A 67 -16.13 2.72 23.01
C GLN A 67 -15.89 1.27 22.61
N GLN A 68 -14.95 0.58 23.27
CA GLN A 68 -14.72 -0.83 23.04
C GLN A 68 -15.95 -1.67 23.36
N LYS A 69 -16.58 -1.43 24.51
CA LYS A 69 -17.76 -2.18 24.94
C LYS A 69 -18.94 -2.00 24.01
N LEU A 70 -19.19 -0.75 23.58
CA LEU A 70 -20.24 -0.45 22.61
C LEU A 70 -19.99 -1.11 21.26
N ARG A 71 -18.74 -1.15 20.81
CA ARG A 71 -18.37 -1.86 19.59
C ARG A 71 -18.64 -3.37 19.68
N GLU A 72 -18.24 -4.02 20.77
CA GLU A 72 -18.51 -5.43 21.02
C GLU A 72 -20.02 -5.72 20.95
N ARG A 73 -20.83 -4.87 21.62
CA ARG A 73 -22.30 -4.95 21.59
C ARG A 73 -22.84 -4.79 20.16
N ASN A 74 -22.36 -3.81 19.42
CA ASN A 74 -22.83 -3.51 18.07
C ASN A 74 -22.49 -4.65 17.08
N ALA A 75 -21.36 -5.31 17.25
CA ALA A 75 -20.95 -6.44 16.41
C ALA A 75 -21.77 -7.73 16.63
N GLY A 76 -22.29 -7.95 17.84
CA GLY A 76 -22.94 -9.22 18.21
C GLY A 76 -24.47 -9.22 18.24
N SER A 77 -25.14 -8.07 18.14
CA SER A 77 -26.55 -7.98 18.54
C SER A 77 -27.59 -8.04 17.42
N GLY A 78 -27.22 -7.78 16.16
CA GLY A 78 -28.19 -7.62 15.07
C GLY A 78 -29.18 -6.44 15.26
N LYS A 79 -29.03 -5.68 16.35
CA LYS A 79 -29.85 -4.51 16.69
C LYS A 79 -29.24 -3.22 16.10
N ALA A 80 -30.01 -2.13 16.08
CA ALA A 80 -29.51 -0.83 15.69
C ALA A 80 -28.28 -0.42 16.55
N PRO A 81 -27.20 0.11 15.95
CA PRO A 81 -25.98 0.44 16.67
C PRO A 81 -26.17 1.57 17.67
N ILE A 82 -25.50 1.50 18.82
CA ILE A 82 -25.35 2.57 19.79
C ILE A 82 -23.97 3.20 19.54
N LEU A 83 -23.95 4.47 19.16
CA LEU A 83 -22.73 5.23 18.92
C LEU A 83 -22.69 6.45 19.84
N LEU A 84 -21.62 6.55 20.64
CA LEU A 84 -21.39 7.71 21.51
C LEU A 84 -20.28 8.59 20.95
N ARG A 85 -20.40 9.89 21.17
CA ARG A 85 -19.29 10.83 21.12
C ARG A 85 -18.78 11.06 22.52
N VAL A 86 -17.48 11.19 22.70
CA VAL A 86 -16.90 11.47 24.02
C VAL A 86 -15.91 12.63 23.91
N GLY A 87 -16.11 13.64 24.76
CA GLY A 87 -15.24 14.79 24.93
C GLY A 87 -14.59 14.81 26.30
N VAL A 88 -13.25 14.94 26.39
CA VAL A 88 -12.52 15.00 27.66
C VAL A 88 -11.72 16.30 27.74
N HIS A 89 -11.92 17.05 28.79
CA HIS A 89 -11.18 18.27 29.09
C HIS A 89 -10.73 18.31 30.54
N LEU A 90 -9.64 18.99 30.79
CA LEU A 90 -9.07 19.24 32.13
C LEU A 90 -9.15 20.71 32.46
N GLY A 91 -9.68 21.04 33.65
CA GLY A 91 -9.73 22.38 34.20
C GLY A 91 -10.44 22.39 35.54
N ASP A 92 -10.39 23.52 36.22
CA ASP A 92 -11.00 23.71 37.53
C ASP A 92 -12.54 23.77 37.41
N VAL A 93 -13.20 23.13 38.35
CA VAL A 93 -14.66 23.12 38.48
C VAL A 93 -15.10 23.52 39.86
N GLU A 94 -16.20 24.28 39.97
CA GLU A 94 -16.85 24.62 41.23
C GLU A 94 -18.00 23.67 41.50
N GLN A 95 -17.97 22.95 42.61
CA GLN A 95 -19.05 22.07 42.99
C GLN A 95 -20.16 22.85 43.73
N ARG A 96 -21.41 22.75 43.23
CA ARG A 96 -22.58 23.32 43.89
C ARG A 96 -23.63 22.22 44.10
N GLY A 97 -23.70 21.69 45.32
CA GLY A 97 -24.54 20.55 45.64
C GLY A 97 -24.06 19.27 44.97
N LYS A 98 -24.86 18.69 44.07
CA LYS A 98 -24.49 17.50 43.29
C LYS A 98 -23.97 17.84 41.89
N ASP A 99 -24.07 19.08 41.43
CA ASP A 99 -23.67 19.55 40.10
C ASP A 99 -22.30 20.24 40.12
N ILE A 100 -21.64 20.33 38.97
CA ILE A 100 -20.39 21.05 38.78
C ILE A 100 -20.54 22.16 37.74
N PHE A 101 -19.85 23.27 37.95
CA PHE A 101 -19.89 24.48 37.12
C PHE A 101 -18.47 24.96 36.84
N GLY A 102 -18.28 25.68 35.76
CA GLY A 102 -17.02 26.30 35.39
C GLY A 102 -16.79 26.30 33.88
N ASP A 103 -15.78 27.05 33.43
CA ASP A 103 -15.43 27.11 32.02
C ASP A 103 -14.96 25.75 31.49
N ALA A 104 -14.32 24.93 32.32
CA ALA A 104 -13.91 23.60 31.97
C ALA A 104 -15.07 22.67 31.57
N VAL A 105 -16.21 22.79 32.25
CA VAL A 105 -17.45 22.06 31.91
C VAL A 105 -17.96 22.48 30.54
N ASN A 106 -17.97 23.80 30.27
CA ASN A 106 -18.39 24.35 28.98
C ASN A 106 -17.48 23.95 27.84
N VAL A 107 -16.16 23.91 28.07
CA VAL A 107 -15.19 23.47 27.07
C VAL A 107 -15.38 21.98 26.76
N ALA A 108 -15.53 21.13 27.79
CA ALA A 108 -15.77 19.69 27.58
C ALA A 108 -17.04 19.42 26.78
N ALA A 109 -18.13 20.13 27.05
CA ALA A 109 -19.40 20.04 26.31
C ALA A 109 -19.28 20.51 24.84
N ARG A 110 -18.27 21.33 24.50
CA ARG A 110 -18.03 21.79 23.13
C ARG A 110 -17.03 20.95 22.39
N ILE A 111 -16.21 20.16 23.09
CA ILE A 111 -15.28 19.20 22.53
C ILE A 111 -16.00 17.92 22.10
N GLU A 112 -17.01 17.49 22.86
CA GLU A 112 -17.77 16.27 22.61
C GLU A 112 -18.34 16.22 21.19
N PRO A 113 -19.05 17.24 20.65
CA PRO A 113 -19.61 17.21 19.29
C PRO A 113 -18.55 17.14 18.18
N LEU A 114 -17.29 17.45 18.52
CA LEU A 114 -16.16 17.37 17.58
C LEU A 114 -15.55 15.96 17.51
N ALA A 115 -15.96 15.05 18.40
CA ALA A 115 -15.63 13.64 18.30
C ALA A 115 -16.44 12.99 17.17
N ALA A 116 -15.81 12.12 16.41
CA ALA A 116 -16.52 11.29 15.45
C ALA A 116 -17.50 10.33 16.17
N PRO A 117 -18.59 9.88 15.52
CA PRO A 117 -19.44 8.82 16.07
C PRO A 117 -18.62 7.58 16.48
N GLY A 118 -18.72 7.17 17.74
CA GLY A 118 -17.88 6.09 18.30
C GLY A 118 -16.44 6.52 18.65
N GLY A 119 -16.14 7.82 18.63
CA GLY A 119 -14.80 8.37 18.88
C GLY A 119 -14.65 9.11 20.19
N VAL A 120 -13.39 9.44 20.54
CA VAL A 120 -12.99 10.22 21.71
C VAL A 120 -12.14 11.41 21.28
N CYS A 121 -12.52 12.61 21.72
CA CYS A 121 -11.78 13.85 21.52
C CYS A 121 -11.27 14.37 22.87
N VAL A 122 -9.99 14.76 22.94
CA VAL A 122 -9.38 15.30 24.15
C VAL A 122 -8.76 16.67 23.87
N SER A 123 -8.74 17.52 24.91
CA SER A 123 -8.05 18.82 24.80
C SER A 123 -6.54 18.68 24.97
N GLY A 124 -5.77 19.71 24.51
CA GLY A 124 -4.32 19.78 24.66
C GLY A 124 -3.79 19.52 26.06
N PRO A 125 -4.34 20.15 27.12
CA PRO A 125 -3.96 19.86 28.51
C PRO A 125 -4.14 18.38 28.90
N VAL A 126 -5.17 17.71 28.44
CA VAL A 126 -5.37 16.26 28.66
C VAL A 126 -4.32 15.47 27.91
N TYR A 127 -4.14 15.75 26.62
CA TYR A 127 -3.12 15.11 25.78
C TYR A 127 -1.73 15.15 26.41
N GLU A 128 -1.27 16.32 26.87
CA GLU A 128 0.06 16.47 27.46
C GLU A 128 0.27 15.58 28.71
N LEU A 129 -0.77 15.35 29.49
CA LEU A 129 -0.70 14.51 30.69
C LEU A 129 -0.74 13.01 30.41
N VAL A 130 -1.38 12.58 29.30
CA VAL A 130 -1.67 11.16 29.05
C VAL A 130 -0.90 10.54 27.90
N ARG A 131 -0.29 11.32 27.01
CA ARG A 131 0.35 10.86 25.76
C ARG A 131 1.42 9.76 25.95
N ASN A 132 2.11 9.76 27.09
CA ASN A 132 3.16 8.78 27.42
C ASN A 132 2.65 7.64 28.34
N LYS A 133 1.36 7.62 28.69
CA LYS A 133 0.77 6.66 29.63
C LYS A 133 -0.31 5.79 28.98
N VAL A 134 -1.00 6.33 27.98
CA VAL A 134 -2.00 5.62 27.18
C VAL A 134 -1.32 5.06 25.94
N LYS A 135 -1.57 3.78 25.64
CA LYS A 135 -0.97 3.11 24.47
C LYS A 135 -1.55 3.58 23.12
N ASN A 136 -2.71 4.19 23.16
CA ASN A 136 -3.40 4.69 21.96
C ASN A 136 -2.67 5.88 21.37
N ARG A 137 -2.60 5.93 20.03
CA ARG A 137 -2.08 7.09 19.29
C ARG A 137 -3.04 8.26 19.41
N PHE A 138 -2.50 9.47 19.53
CA PHE A 138 -3.25 10.72 19.50
C PHE A 138 -3.00 11.45 18.19
N GLU A 139 -4.07 11.88 17.52
CA GLU A 139 -4.01 12.59 16.25
C GLU A 139 -4.47 14.03 16.44
N PRO A 140 -3.67 15.04 16.07
CA PRO A 140 -4.07 16.43 16.21
C PRO A 140 -5.26 16.74 15.29
N LEU A 141 -6.26 17.41 15.82
CA LEU A 141 -7.35 17.98 15.03
C LEU A 141 -7.02 19.41 14.61
N ALA A 142 -7.60 19.86 13.50
CA ALA A 142 -7.44 21.26 13.10
C ALA A 142 -7.89 22.20 14.22
N PRO A 143 -7.17 23.31 14.49
CA PRO A 143 -7.56 24.26 15.53
C PRO A 143 -8.99 24.79 15.28
N VAL A 144 -9.87 24.60 16.23
CA VAL A 144 -11.27 25.07 16.16
C VAL A 144 -11.47 26.19 17.17
N ALA A 145 -12.01 27.30 16.70
CA ALA A 145 -12.46 28.36 17.59
C ALA A 145 -13.76 27.92 18.29
N LEU A 146 -13.67 27.59 19.56
CA LEU A 146 -14.85 27.24 20.36
C LEU A 146 -15.63 28.51 20.72
N LYS A 147 -16.95 28.50 20.53
CA LYS A 147 -17.82 29.65 20.81
C LYS A 147 -17.63 30.13 22.26
N ASN A 148 -17.36 31.43 22.48
CA ASN A 148 -17.10 32.05 23.78
C ASN A 148 -15.86 31.47 24.55
N VAL A 149 -14.86 30.90 23.86
CA VAL A 149 -13.57 30.58 24.42
C VAL A 149 -12.56 31.53 23.77
N GLN A 150 -11.89 32.36 24.58
CA GLN A 150 -11.03 33.44 24.08
C GLN A 150 -9.73 32.95 23.46
N VAL A 151 -9.26 31.75 23.83
CA VAL A 151 -8.02 31.16 23.31
C VAL A 151 -8.36 29.88 22.54
N PRO A 152 -7.84 29.68 21.32
CA PRO A 152 -8.03 28.43 20.58
C PRO A 152 -7.52 27.25 21.39
N VAL A 153 -8.34 26.22 21.56
CA VAL A 153 -7.98 25.01 22.28
C VAL A 153 -7.43 23.99 21.27
N ALA A 154 -6.20 23.54 21.48
CA ALA A 154 -5.66 22.40 20.74
C ALA A 154 -6.46 21.15 21.08
N LEU A 155 -6.85 20.39 20.07
CA LEU A 155 -7.67 19.20 20.22
C LEU A 155 -6.99 17.99 19.59
N TYR A 156 -7.20 16.82 20.17
CA TYR A 156 -6.63 15.57 19.70
C TYR A 156 -7.70 14.48 19.69
N ARG A 157 -7.75 13.72 18.62
CA ARG A 157 -8.53 12.49 18.57
C ARG A 157 -7.71 11.35 19.19
N VAL A 158 -8.35 10.50 19.98
CA VAL A 158 -7.75 9.24 20.44
C VAL A 158 -8.03 8.17 19.39
N ALA A 159 -6.99 7.63 18.78
CA ALA A 159 -7.12 6.49 17.87
C ALA A 159 -7.46 5.24 18.67
N MET A 160 -8.54 4.55 18.31
CA MET A 160 -9.00 3.38 19.04
C MET A 160 -8.13 2.14 18.73
N PRO A 161 -8.00 1.15 19.65
CA PRO A 161 -7.15 -0.02 19.43
C PRO A 161 -7.50 -0.84 18.18
N TRP A 162 -8.74 -0.79 17.78
CA TRP A 162 -9.25 -1.48 16.58
C TRP A 162 -9.15 -0.64 15.30
N GLU A 163 -8.77 0.63 15.38
CA GLU A 163 -8.50 1.49 14.23
C GLU A 163 -7.09 1.24 13.66
N GLY A 164 -6.32 0.39 14.30
CA GLY A 164 -4.97 0.00 13.93
C GLY A 164 -4.89 -0.98 12.78
N GLN A 165 -5.75 -0.93 11.78
CA GLN A 165 -5.61 -1.54 10.44
C GLN A 165 -6.84 -1.29 9.54
N VAL A 166 -7.77 -0.41 9.92
CA VAL A 166 -8.73 0.13 8.97
C VAL A 166 -8.28 1.54 8.64
N GLU A 167 -7.96 1.72 7.40
CA GLU A 167 -7.65 2.98 6.76
C GLU A 167 -8.44 4.13 7.41
N SER A 168 -7.71 5.13 7.85
CA SER A 168 -8.28 6.41 8.26
C SER A 168 -9.41 6.80 7.31
N SER A 169 -10.65 6.74 7.79
CA SER A 169 -11.72 7.62 7.32
C SER A 169 -11.46 9.06 7.81
N GLY A 170 -10.19 9.43 7.99
CA GLY A 170 -9.69 10.79 7.97
C GLY A 170 -9.91 11.27 6.56
N GLU A 171 -10.54 12.41 6.40
CA GLU A 171 -10.73 13.07 5.12
C GLU A 171 -9.44 13.00 4.31
N ALA A 172 -9.50 12.32 3.16
CA ALA A 172 -8.36 12.22 2.28
C ALA A 172 -7.79 13.63 2.07
N PRO A 173 -6.52 13.87 2.36
CA PRO A 173 -5.96 15.21 2.27
C PRO A 173 -6.06 15.71 0.83
N LEU A 174 -6.37 17.00 0.63
CA LEU A 174 -6.56 17.57 -0.71
C LEU A 174 -5.35 17.36 -1.61
N ASN A 175 -4.14 17.29 -1.05
CA ASN A 175 -2.92 17.02 -1.78
C ASN A 175 -2.71 15.52 -2.11
N ARG A 176 -3.64 14.65 -1.74
CA ARG A 176 -3.67 13.28 -2.22
C ARG A 176 -4.57 13.21 -3.45
N ILE A 177 -3.94 12.97 -4.61
CA ILE A 177 -4.54 13.11 -5.94
C ILE A 177 -4.51 11.81 -6.72
N ALA A 178 -5.61 11.48 -7.41
CA ALA A 178 -5.62 10.47 -8.47
C ALA A 178 -5.77 11.13 -9.85
N VAL A 179 -4.91 10.74 -10.79
CA VAL A 179 -5.08 11.06 -12.21
C VAL A 179 -5.85 9.91 -12.85
N LEU A 180 -7.11 10.15 -13.21
CA LEU A 180 -7.92 9.13 -13.86
C LEU A 180 -7.53 8.97 -15.34
N PRO A 181 -7.73 7.75 -15.92
CA PRO A 181 -7.49 7.55 -17.33
C PRO A 181 -8.27 8.54 -18.19
N LEU A 182 -7.54 9.32 -18.98
CA LEU A 182 -8.16 10.29 -19.87
C LEU A 182 -8.99 9.60 -20.95
N ALA A 183 -10.20 10.10 -21.18
CA ALA A 183 -11.07 9.56 -22.21
C ALA A 183 -10.51 9.88 -23.60
N ASN A 184 -10.28 8.86 -24.43
CA ASN A 184 -9.95 9.08 -25.83
C ASN A 184 -11.23 9.42 -26.62
N ILE A 185 -11.33 10.64 -27.14
CA ILE A 185 -12.41 11.12 -28.02
C ILE A 185 -11.89 11.48 -29.42
N SER A 186 -10.71 10.93 -29.79
CA SER A 186 -10.12 11.10 -31.13
C SER A 186 -10.97 10.42 -32.18
N PRO A 187 -10.96 10.95 -33.43
CA PRO A 187 -11.66 10.31 -34.56
C PRO A 187 -11.11 8.91 -34.88
N ASP A 188 -9.81 8.67 -34.64
CA ASP A 188 -9.15 7.38 -34.82
C ASP A 188 -9.05 6.64 -33.48
N PRO A 189 -9.71 5.49 -33.32
CA PRO A 189 -9.58 4.66 -32.12
C PRO A 189 -8.13 4.22 -31.84
N ALA A 190 -7.29 4.12 -32.90
CA ALA A 190 -5.88 3.78 -32.75
C ALA A 190 -5.08 4.81 -31.95
N ASP A 191 -5.60 6.03 -31.75
CA ASP A 191 -4.97 7.08 -30.92
C ASP A 191 -5.22 6.87 -29.41
N ALA A 192 -5.87 5.79 -28.99
CA ALA A 192 -6.10 5.50 -27.56
C ALA A 192 -4.79 5.43 -26.76
N TYR A 193 -3.70 4.90 -27.36
CA TYR A 193 -2.38 4.86 -26.71
C TYR A 193 -1.89 6.25 -26.25
N PHE A 194 -2.29 7.30 -26.98
CA PHE A 194 -1.86 8.67 -26.66
C PHE A 194 -2.54 9.19 -25.40
N ALA A 195 -3.84 8.91 -25.23
CA ALA A 195 -4.56 9.27 -24.00
C ALA A 195 -4.00 8.50 -22.79
N ASP A 196 -3.64 7.25 -22.98
CA ASP A 196 -3.03 6.40 -21.96
C ASP A 196 -1.66 6.91 -21.52
N GLY A 197 -0.79 7.16 -22.50
CA GLY A 197 0.52 7.66 -22.23
C GLY A 197 0.50 9.08 -21.62
N LEU A 198 -0.41 9.96 -22.07
CA LEU A 198 -0.55 11.29 -21.46
C LEU A 198 -1.02 11.20 -20.00
N THR A 199 -1.90 10.25 -19.67
CA THR A 199 -2.31 9.97 -18.28
C THR A 199 -1.11 9.59 -17.43
N GLU A 200 -0.24 8.74 -17.96
CA GLU A 200 0.99 8.29 -17.30
C GLU A 200 1.95 9.45 -17.06
N GLU A 201 2.23 10.21 -18.09
CA GLU A 201 3.14 11.35 -18.01
C GLU A 201 2.64 12.43 -17.03
N LEU A 202 1.33 12.70 -17.00
CA LEU A 202 0.75 13.60 -16.01
C LEU A 202 0.93 13.05 -14.59
N THR A 203 0.73 11.75 -14.40
CA THR A 203 0.98 11.09 -13.12
C THR A 203 2.44 11.21 -12.71
N ALA A 204 3.38 10.94 -13.63
CA ALA A 204 4.81 11.04 -13.39
C ALA A 204 5.27 12.48 -13.08
N VAL A 205 4.77 13.46 -13.82
CA VAL A 205 5.12 14.88 -13.59
C VAL A 205 4.59 15.38 -12.25
N LEU A 206 3.35 15.02 -11.87
CA LEU A 206 2.76 15.37 -10.57
C LEU A 206 3.51 14.67 -9.42
N SER A 207 4.01 13.44 -9.62
CA SER A 207 4.77 12.70 -8.61
C SER A 207 6.14 13.33 -8.26
N LYS A 208 6.65 14.24 -9.07
CA LYS A 208 7.85 15.05 -8.78
C LYS A 208 7.59 16.14 -7.72
N VAL A 209 6.32 16.47 -7.47
CA VAL A 209 5.92 17.44 -6.44
C VAL A 209 5.84 16.72 -5.10
N ARG A 210 6.83 16.92 -4.23
CA ARG A 210 6.99 16.18 -2.97
C ARG A 210 5.78 16.27 -2.03
N GLU A 211 5.11 17.40 -2.05
CA GLU A 211 3.93 17.64 -1.21
C GLU A 211 2.67 16.96 -1.74
N LEU A 212 2.67 16.49 -3.00
CA LEU A 212 1.58 15.71 -3.57
C LEU A 212 1.76 14.22 -3.26
N GLN A 213 0.68 13.61 -2.83
CA GLN A 213 0.57 12.16 -2.71
C GLN A 213 -0.18 11.63 -3.93
N VAL A 214 0.53 11.35 -4.99
CA VAL A 214 -0.08 10.90 -6.25
C VAL A 214 -0.38 9.42 -6.17
N VAL A 215 -1.65 9.04 -6.36
CA VAL A 215 -2.06 7.64 -6.51
C VAL A 215 -1.50 7.12 -7.82
N ALA A 216 -0.78 6.02 -7.75
CA ALA A 216 -0.17 5.49 -8.94
C ALA A 216 -1.20 4.87 -9.89
N ARG A 217 -0.81 4.78 -11.15
CA ARG A 217 -1.68 4.39 -12.25
C ARG A 217 -2.30 3.00 -12.08
N THR A 218 -1.62 2.05 -11.44
CA THR A 218 -2.12 0.69 -11.25
C THR A 218 -3.47 0.68 -10.54
N SER A 219 -3.66 1.57 -9.58
CA SER A 219 -4.95 1.77 -8.90
C SER A 219 -5.88 2.70 -9.69
N ALA A 220 -5.39 3.86 -10.14
CA ALA A 220 -6.21 4.83 -10.88
C ALA A 220 -6.67 4.29 -12.25
N GLY A 221 -5.87 3.46 -12.90
CA GLY A 221 -6.17 2.87 -14.21
C GLY A 221 -7.40 1.94 -14.24
N GLN A 222 -7.80 1.40 -13.08
CA GLN A 222 -9.00 0.57 -12.97
C GLN A 222 -10.31 1.35 -13.21
N TYR A 223 -10.23 2.67 -13.23
CA TYR A 223 -11.39 3.56 -13.49
C TYR A 223 -11.55 3.93 -14.96
N ARG A 224 -10.87 3.24 -15.88
CA ARG A 224 -11.06 3.46 -17.33
C ARG A 224 -12.50 3.20 -17.73
N GLY A 225 -13.17 4.22 -18.29
CA GLY A 225 -14.55 4.14 -18.73
C GLY A 225 -15.55 3.83 -17.62
N THR A 226 -15.18 4.09 -16.37
CA THR A 226 -16.04 3.82 -15.21
C THR A 226 -17.26 4.73 -15.18
N SER A 227 -18.37 4.19 -14.65
CA SER A 227 -19.57 4.95 -14.30
C SER A 227 -19.61 5.31 -12.80
N LYS A 228 -18.53 5.00 -12.05
CA LYS A 228 -18.47 5.30 -10.62
C LYS A 228 -18.44 6.80 -10.38
N SER A 229 -19.15 7.25 -9.35
CA SER A 229 -19.14 8.65 -8.94
C SER A 229 -17.79 9.04 -8.29
N VAL A 230 -17.47 10.33 -8.29
CA VAL A 230 -16.29 10.88 -7.60
C VAL A 230 -16.27 10.49 -6.11
N ALA A 231 -17.44 10.40 -5.46
CA ALA A 231 -17.54 9.96 -4.08
C ALA A 231 -17.14 8.49 -3.88
N GLN A 232 -17.49 7.61 -4.83
CA GLN A 232 -17.06 6.21 -4.80
C GLN A 232 -15.56 6.08 -5.06
N ILE A 233 -15.02 6.82 -6.03
CA ILE A 233 -13.58 6.87 -6.32
C ILE A 233 -12.81 7.38 -5.08
N ARG A 234 -13.33 8.42 -4.42
CA ARG A 234 -12.76 8.91 -3.15
C ARG A 234 -12.66 7.82 -2.11
N SER A 235 -13.74 7.06 -1.88
CA SER A 235 -13.75 6.02 -0.85
C SER A 235 -12.82 4.86 -1.16
N GLU A 236 -12.69 4.48 -2.43
CA GLU A 236 -11.86 3.35 -2.88
C GLU A 236 -10.37 3.71 -2.96
N LEU A 237 -10.02 4.93 -3.39
CA LEU A 237 -8.63 5.39 -3.52
C LEU A 237 -8.15 6.23 -2.34
N ASN A 238 -9.06 6.60 -1.44
CA ASN A 238 -8.79 7.52 -0.34
C ASN A 238 -8.14 8.84 -0.81
N VAL A 239 -8.69 9.49 -1.85
CA VAL A 239 -8.14 10.70 -2.46
C VAL A 239 -8.96 11.94 -2.14
N GLY A 240 -8.27 13.06 -1.85
CA GLY A 240 -8.89 14.38 -1.64
C GLY A 240 -9.21 15.09 -2.95
N THR A 241 -8.46 14.79 -4.03
CA THR A 241 -8.67 15.39 -5.35
C THR A 241 -8.56 14.34 -6.46
N VAL A 242 -9.25 14.61 -7.56
CA VAL A 242 -9.21 13.82 -8.78
C VAL A 242 -8.93 14.75 -9.96
N LEU A 243 -7.95 14.38 -10.78
CA LEU A 243 -7.71 14.97 -12.08
C LEU A 243 -8.31 14.05 -13.14
N GLU A 244 -9.29 14.55 -13.89
CA GLU A 244 -9.94 13.80 -14.97
C GLU A 244 -10.05 14.63 -16.24
N GLY A 245 -10.38 13.98 -17.35
CA GLY A 245 -10.56 14.71 -18.61
C GLY A 245 -10.62 13.84 -19.84
N SER A 246 -10.40 14.47 -20.99
CA SER A 246 -10.42 13.82 -22.29
C SER A 246 -9.34 14.35 -23.22
N VAL A 247 -8.96 13.52 -24.18
CA VAL A 247 -7.98 13.83 -25.22
C VAL A 247 -8.62 13.58 -26.59
N ARG A 248 -8.48 14.55 -27.48
CA ARG A 248 -8.79 14.44 -28.88
C ARG A 248 -7.57 14.81 -29.72
N LYS A 249 -7.02 13.84 -30.42
CA LYS A 249 -5.96 14.01 -31.39
C LYS A 249 -6.55 13.97 -32.80
N ALA A 250 -6.18 14.90 -33.65
CA ALA A 250 -6.61 14.96 -35.05
C ALA A 250 -5.43 15.44 -35.90
N GLY A 251 -4.64 14.52 -36.43
CA GLY A 251 -3.38 14.82 -37.10
C GLY A 251 -2.39 15.48 -36.14
N ARG A 252 -1.99 16.73 -36.42
CA ARG A 252 -1.08 17.52 -35.55
C ARG A 252 -1.79 18.36 -34.49
N ARG A 253 -3.12 18.45 -34.52
CA ARG A 253 -3.91 19.21 -33.53
C ARG A 253 -4.28 18.32 -32.35
N LEU A 254 -4.12 18.88 -31.18
CA LEU A 254 -4.41 18.26 -29.90
C LEU A 254 -5.39 19.13 -29.12
N ARG A 255 -6.52 18.55 -28.71
CA ARG A 255 -7.41 19.18 -27.72
C ARG A 255 -7.44 18.31 -26.48
N ILE A 256 -7.08 18.89 -25.35
CA ILE A 256 -7.12 18.24 -24.04
C ILE A 256 -8.03 19.07 -23.15
N THR A 257 -9.04 18.43 -22.58
CA THR A 257 -9.87 19.01 -21.53
C THR A 257 -9.49 18.36 -20.23
N LEU A 258 -9.16 19.14 -19.21
CA LEU A 258 -8.78 18.66 -17.89
C LEU A 258 -9.54 19.43 -16.81
N GLN A 259 -9.89 18.74 -15.74
CA GLN A 259 -10.50 19.34 -14.57
C GLN A 259 -9.98 18.67 -13.30
N LEU A 260 -9.65 19.50 -12.31
CA LEU A 260 -9.29 19.08 -10.96
C LEU A 260 -10.51 19.25 -10.05
N ILE A 261 -10.94 18.17 -9.43
CA ILE A 261 -12.15 18.11 -8.64
C ILE A 261 -11.78 17.82 -7.18
N ASP A 262 -12.27 18.62 -6.26
CA ASP A 262 -12.32 18.28 -4.83
C ASP A 262 -13.34 17.16 -4.64
N THR A 263 -12.88 16.00 -4.18
CA THR A 263 -13.73 14.81 -4.09
C THR A 263 -14.79 14.90 -2.98
N ARG A 264 -14.65 15.83 -2.04
CA ARG A 264 -15.56 16.05 -0.94
C ARG A 264 -16.74 16.91 -1.35
N SER A 265 -16.41 18.10 -1.85
CA SER A 265 -17.42 19.09 -2.29
C SER A 265 -17.94 18.78 -3.69
N GLN A 266 -17.23 17.94 -4.47
CA GLN A 266 -17.43 17.71 -5.91
C GLN A 266 -17.32 19.01 -6.74
N ALA A 267 -16.71 20.03 -6.17
CA ALA A 267 -16.47 21.30 -6.84
C ALA A 267 -15.20 21.22 -7.71
N HIS A 268 -15.25 21.85 -8.85
CA HIS A 268 -14.09 22.02 -9.69
C HIS A 268 -13.16 23.05 -9.06
N LEU A 269 -11.95 22.65 -8.67
CA LEU A 269 -10.89 23.56 -8.22
C LEU A 269 -10.34 24.35 -9.40
N TRP A 270 -10.24 23.71 -10.55
CA TRP A 270 -9.99 24.33 -11.84
C TRP A 270 -10.49 23.43 -13.00
N SER A 271 -10.73 24.06 -14.17
CA SER A 271 -11.07 23.37 -15.42
C SER A 271 -10.46 24.16 -16.58
N GLU A 272 -9.78 23.46 -17.50
CA GLU A 272 -9.07 24.06 -18.62
C GLU A 272 -9.22 23.24 -19.90
N ASN A 273 -9.23 23.98 -21.03
CA ASN A 273 -9.20 23.41 -22.37
C ASN A 273 -7.89 23.86 -23.05
N TYR A 274 -7.07 22.91 -23.43
CA TYR A 274 -5.85 23.13 -24.19
C TYR A 274 -6.12 22.79 -25.66
N ASP A 275 -6.09 23.77 -26.54
CA ASP A 275 -6.17 23.59 -28.00
C ASP A 275 -4.83 24.02 -28.56
N ARG A 276 -3.95 23.08 -28.83
CA ARG A 276 -2.53 23.28 -29.16
C ARG A 276 -2.09 22.36 -30.30
N ASP A 277 -0.92 22.58 -30.82
CA ASP A 277 -0.23 21.62 -31.65
C ASP A 277 0.35 20.47 -30.80
N LEU A 278 0.50 19.30 -31.39
CA LEU A 278 1.01 18.11 -30.71
C LEU A 278 2.43 18.32 -30.11
N GLU A 279 3.20 19.23 -30.70
CA GLU A 279 4.54 19.66 -30.24
C GLU A 279 4.52 20.38 -28.88
N ASP A 280 3.35 20.91 -28.49
CA ASP A 280 3.18 21.63 -27.22
C ASP A 280 2.77 20.73 -26.05
N VAL A 281 2.68 19.41 -26.25
CA VAL A 281 2.21 18.46 -25.23
C VAL A 281 3.00 18.59 -23.91
N PHE A 282 4.29 18.77 -23.97
CA PHE A 282 5.16 18.94 -22.79
C PHE A 282 4.89 20.25 -22.04
N ALA A 283 4.56 21.33 -22.78
CA ALA A 283 4.16 22.59 -22.16
C ALA A 283 2.84 22.42 -21.39
N ILE A 284 1.89 21.65 -21.95
CA ILE A 284 0.62 21.35 -21.30
C ILE A 284 0.85 20.54 -20.01
N GLN A 285 1.71 19.52 -20.02
CA GLN A 285 2.03 18.73 -18.83
C GLN A 285 2.60 19.60 -17.70
N SER A 286 3.51 20.51 -18.04
CA SER A 286 4.11 21.45 -17.08
C SER A 286 3.06 22.42 -16.52
N GLU A 287 2.22 23.00 -17.39
CA GLU A 287 1.13 23.91 -16.99
C GLU A 287 0.13 23.21 -16.06
N VAL A 288 -0.24 21.96 -16.35
CA VAL A 288 -1.15 21.17 -15.52
C VAL A 288 -0.57 20.94 -14.12
N ALA A 289 0.72 20.58 -14.03
CA ALA A 289 1.38 20.38 -12.75
C ALA A 289 1.45 21.67 -11.93
N GLU A 290 1.81 22.78 -12.57
CA GLU A 290 1.87 24.11 -11.91
C GLU A 290 0.49 24.57 -11.43
N LYS A 291 -0.55 24.40 -12.25
CA LYS A 291 -1.94 24.75 -11.89
C LYS A 291 -2.48 23.87 -10.77
N THR A 292 -2.20 22.58 -10.81
CA THR A 292 -2.59 21.63 -9.76
C THR A 292 -1.94 22.02 -8.43
N ALA A 293 -0.63 22.27 -8.42
CA ALA A 293 0.09 22.73 -7.24
C ALA A 293 -0.50 24.06 -6.72
N GLY A 294 -0.74 25.03 -7.61
CA GLY A 294 -1.34 26.31 -7.25
C GLY A 294 -2.74 26.19 -6.64
N ALA A 295 -3.62 25.37 -7.21
CA ALA A 295 -4.96 25.12 -6.72
C ALA A 295 -4.95 24.48 -5.31
N LEU A 296 -3.95 23.64 -5.05
CA LEU A 296 -3.74 22.98 -3.76
C LEU A 296 -2.85 23.79 -2.79
N ARG A 297 -2.50 25.04 -3.17
CA ARG A 297 -1.65 25.96 -2.40
C ARG A 297 -0.26 25.41 -2.09
N ILE A 298 0.27 24.56 -2.97
CA ILE A 298 1.62 24.03 -2.88
C ILE A 298 2.59 24.98 -3.59
N HIS A 299 3.64 25.36 -2.89
CA HIS A 299 4.66 26.26 -3.42
C HIS A 299 5.79 25.49 -4.10
N LEU A 300 5.82 25.51 -5.44
CA LEU A 300 6.90 24.85 -6.19
C LEU A 300 8.22 25.62 -6.07
N VAL A 301 9.21 25.01 -5.45
CA VAL A 301 10.58 25.53 -5.40
C VAL A 301 11.31 25.39 -6.74
N GLY A 302 12.32 26.23 -7.00
CA GLY A 302 13.02 26.32 -8.29
C GLY A 302 13.42 24.97 -8.89
N PRO A 303 14.19 24.10 -8.20
CA PRO A 303 14.62 22.81 -8.76
C PRO A 303 13.47 21.89 -9.17
N VAL A 304 12.38 21.85 -8.39
CA VAL A 304 11.19 21.05 -8.74
C VAL A 304 10.50 21.62 -9.96
N ARG A 305 10.35 22.95 -10.05
CA ARG A 305 9.78 23.62 -11.21
C ARG A 305 10.59 23.38 -12.47
N ASP A 306 11.91 23.41 -12.38
CA ASP A 306 12.82 23.14 -13.51
C ASP A 306 12.71 21.67 -13.96
N SER A 307 12.61 20.74 -13.03
CA SER A 307 12.39 19.31 -13.32
C SER A 307 11.04 19.05 -14.01
N ILE A 308 9.97 19.74 -13.59
CA ILE A 308 8.64 19.65 -14.22
C ILE A 308 8.68 20.21 -15.67
N ARG A 309 9.46 21.27 -15.92
CA ARG A 309 9.55 21.93 -17.24
C ARG A 309 10.50 21.25 -18.22
N ARG A 310 11.33 20.33 -17.76
CA ARG A 310 12.28 19.62 -18.61
C ARG A 310 11.52 18.71 -19.58
N LYS A 311 11.72 18.94 -20.87
CA LYS A 311 11.17 18.08 -21.93
C LYS A 311 11.97 16.79 -22.00
N PRO A 312 11.33 15.61 -21.99
CA PRO A 312 12.03 14.33 -22.05
C PRO A 312 12.69 14.08 -23.41
N THR A 313 12.11 14.61 -24.48
CA THR A 313 12.63 14.59 -25.86
C THR A 313 12.08 15.78 -26.65
N LEU A 314 12.79 16.21 -27.69
CA LEU A 314 12.27 17.15 -28.68
C LEU A 314 11.73 16.45 -29.94
N ASN A 315 11.95 15.13 -30.06
CA ASN A 315 11.50 14.34 -31.19
C ASN A 315 10.11 13.73 -30.92
N LEU A 316 9.11 14.29 -31.56
CA LEU A 316 7.72 13.88 -31.40
C LEU A 316 7.47 12.43 -31.84
N ALA A 317 8.20 11.95 -32.87
CA ALA A 317 8.07 10.57 -33.34
C ALA A 317 8.64 9.59 -32.29
N ALA A 318 9.78 9.93 -31.66
CA ALA A 318 10.34 9.19 -30.54
C ALA A 318 9.39 9.16 -29.35
N TYR A 319 8.78 10.29 -29.01
CA TYR A 319 7.79 10.36 -27.94
C TYR A 319 6.56 9.47 -28.22
N ASN A 320 6.04 9.50 -29.46
CA ASN A 320 4.91 8.64 -29.83
C ASN A 320 5.26 7.14 -29.75
N ALA A 321 6.46 6.75 -30.14
CA ALA A 321 6.93 5.36 -30.00
C ALA A 321 7.04 4.96 -28.53
N TYR A 322 7.63 5.82 -27.69
CA TYR A 322 7.71 5.62 -26.23
C TYR A 322 6.32 5.43 -25.60
N MET A 323 5.35 6.31 -25.93
CA MET A 323 3.97 6.22 -25.43
C MET A 323 3.27 4.90 -25.82
N LYS A 324 3.56 4.36 -27.00
CA LYS A 324 3.09 3.03 -27.41
C LYS A 324 3.72 1.94 -26.56
N GLY A 325 5.02 2.02 -26.29
CA GLY A 325 5.75 1.11 -25.40
C GLY A 325 5.08 1.04 -24.02
N ILE A 326 4.89 2.19 -23.38
CA ILE A 326 4.22 2.31 -22.08
C ILE A 326 2.80 1.72 -22.09
N ALA A 327 2.00 2.04 -23.11
CA ALA A 327 0.63 1.53 -23.22
C ALA A 327 0.60 0.00 -23.41
N THR A 328 1.56 -0.55 -24.16
CA THR A 328 1.69 -2.00 -24.43
C THR A 328 2.13 -2.73 -23.17
N GLU A 329 3.20 -2.29 -22.52
CA GLU A 329 3.75 -2.88 -21.29
C GLU A 329 2.69 -3.01 -20.20
N ARG A 330 1.84 -2.00 -20.06
CA ARG A 330 0.86 -1.87 -18.98
C ARG A 330 -0.55 -2.37 -19.34
N SER A 331 -0.67 -3.15 -20.41
CA SER A 331 -1.93 -3.76 -20.80
C SER A 331 -2.35 -4.84 -19.79
N ALA A 332 -3.66 -5.07 -19.64
CA ALA A 332 -4.17 -6.12 -18.77
C ALA A 332 -4.05 -7.50 -19.43
N GLY A 333 -3.55 -8.50 -18.70
CA GLY A 333 -3.46 -9.88 -19.17
C GLY A 333 -2.10 -10.54 -18.91
N ASN A 334 -1.53 -11.20 -19.92
CA ASN A 334 -0.24 -11.88 -19.78
C ASN A 334 0.91 -10.87 -19.73
N MET A 335 1.45 -10.63 -18.53
CA MET A 335 2.53 -9.67 -18.28
C MET A 335 3.77 -9.94 -19.15
N VAL A 336 4.24 -11.18 -19.21
CA VAL A 336 5.45 -11.55 -19.97
C VAL A 336 5.29 -11.20 -21.45
N LYS A 337 4.12 -11.52 -22.02
CA LYS A 337 3.83 -11.18 -23.43
C LYS A 337 3.85 -9.67 -23.66
N PHE A 338 3.23 -8.88 -22.80
CA PHE A 338 3.16 -7.41 -22.96
C PHE A 338 4.51 -6.74 -22.76
N LEU A 339 5.33 -7.24 -21.83
CA LEU A 339 6.72 -6.80 -21.69
C LEU A 339 7.48 -7.05 -22.98
N HIS A 340 7.37 -8.24 -23.55
CA HIS A 340 8.01 -8.59 -24.82
C HIS A 340 7.55 -7.71 -25.99
N ASP A 341 6.23 -7.51 -26.11
CA ASP A 341 5.63 -6.69 -27.15
C ASP A 341 5.98 -5.20 -27.01
N SER A 342 6.41 -4.72 -25.85
CA SER A 342 6.82 -3.33 -25.61
C SER A 342 8.23 -3.02 -26.10
N ILE A 343 9.13 -4.02 -26.13
CA ILE A 343 10.54 -3.87 -26.52
C ILE A 343 10.72 -3.11 -27.84
N PRO A 344 10.09 -3.50 -28.97
CA PRO A 344 10.30 -2.82 -30.26
C PRO A 344 9.84 -1.37 -30.23
N HIS A 345 8.92 -1.01 -29.38
CA HIS A 345 8.45 0.37 -29.25
C HIS A 345 9.48 1.27 -28.55
N PHE A 346 10.08 0.77 -27.46
CA PHE A 346 11.15 1.51 -26.78
C PHE A 346 12.43 1.56 -27.64
N GLU A 347 12.78 0.48 -28.33
CA GLU A 347 13.91 0.46 -29.28
C GLU A 347 13.70 1.48 -30.42
N GLU A 348 12.48 1.61 -30.94
CA GLU A 348 12.16 2.62 -31.96
C GLU A 348 12.24 4.04 -31.39
N ALA A 349 11.80 4.27 -30.14
CA ALA A 349 11.95 5.56 -29.50
C ALA A 349 13.43 5.96 -29.37
N ILE A 350 14.30 5.05 -28.96
CA ILE A 350 15.75 5.24 -28.85
C ILE A 350 16.38 5.46 -30.23
N ARG A 351 15.96 4.73 -31.25
CA ARG A 351 16.47 4.89 -32.62
C ARG A 351 16.14 6.27 -33.19
N LEU A 352 14.94 6.78 -32.89
CA LEU A 352 14.47 8.09 -33.34
C LEU A 352 15.11 9.25 -32.56
N ASP A 353 15.39 9.05 -31.27
CA ASP A 353 16.09 10.01 -30.43
C ASP A 353 17.04 9.29 -29.45
N PRO A 354 18.34 9.18 -29.81
CA PRO A 354 19.34 8.53 -28.96
C PRO A 354 19.64 9.27 -27.64
N GLU A 355 19.08 10.47 -27.44
CA GLU A 355 19.19 11.22 -26.17
C GLU A 355 17.96 11.10 -25.28
N PHE A 356 16.98 10.26 -25.64
CA PHE A 356 15.77 10.04 -24.88
C PHE A 356 15.98 9.11 -23.68
N GLY A 357 16.55 9.62 -22.59
CA GLY A 357 16.95 8.85 -21.40
C GLY A 357 15.84 8.01 -20.77
N GLN A 358 14.57 8.47 -20.74
CA GLN A 358 13.45 7.71 -20.21
C GLN A 358 13.17 6.43 -21.00
N ALA A 359 13.32 6.45 -22.33
CA ALA A 359 13.14 5.25 -23.16
C ALA A 359 14.18 4.17 -22.85
N TYR A 360 15.43 4.57 -22.55
CA TYR A 360 16.45 3.64 -22.07
C TYR A 360 16.09 3.04 -20.70
N ALA A 361 15.60 3.85 -19.77
CA ALA A 361 15.24 3.39 -18.44
C ALA A 361 14.12 2.33 -18.48
N GLU A 362 13.06 2.60 -19.24
CA GLU A 362 11.94 1.65 -19.38
C GLU A 362 12.37 0.37 -20.09
N LEU A 363 13.14 0.47 -21.17
CA LEU A 363 13.66 -0.73 -21.85
C LEU A 363 14.55 -1.56 -20.92
N ALA A 364 15.33 -0.93 -20.06
CA ALA A 364 16.13 -1.63 -19.04
C ALA A 364 15.25 -2.38 -18.04
N ASN A 365 14.19 -1.72 -17.52
CA ASN A 365 13.23 -2.34 -16.60
C ASN A 365 12.55 -3.55 -17.25
N VAL A 366 12.19 -3.47 -18.54
CA VAL A 366 11.61 -4.59 -19.29
C VAL A 366 12.60 -5.76 -19.36
N TYR A 367 13.88 -5.54 -19.70
CA TYR A 367 14.87 -6.62 -19.72
C TYR A 367 15.12 -7.21 -18.33
N ILE A 368 15.14 -6.42 -17.27
CA ILE A 368 15.28 -6.91 -15.88
C ILE A 368 14.08 -7.78 -15.51
N ALA A 369 12.86 -7.37 -15.86
CA ALA A 369 11.64 -8.10 -15.56
C ALA A 369 11.52 -9.43 -16.32
N LEU A 370 12.10 -9.51 -17.53
CA LEU A 370 12.12 -10.73 -18.36
C LEU A 370 13.31 -11.65 -18.05
N ALA A 371 14.29 -11.19 -17.25
CA ALA A 371 15.50 -11.96 -16.94
C ALA A 371 15.17 -13.24 -16.16
N GLY A 372 15.53 -14.38 -16.74
CA GLY A 372 15.28 -15.70 -16.14
C GLY A 372 13.86 -16.23 -16.30
N GLU A 373 12.91 -15.39 -16.74
CA GLU A 373 11.53 -15.80 -17.03
C GLU A 373 11.37 -16.21 -18.52
N ASP A 374 11.75 -15.32 -19.43
CA ASP A 374 11.60 -15.50 -20.88
C ASP A 374 12.92 -15.26 -21.63
N ILE A 375 13.77 -14.38 -21.11
CA ILE A 375 15.12 -14.12 -21.64
C ILE A 375 16.14 -14.67 -20.66
N PRO A 376 17.14 -15.52 -21.12
CA PRO A 376 18.19 -15.96 -20.23
C PRO A 376 18.88 -14.82 -19.50
N ALA A 377 19.06 -14.95 -18.17
CA ALA A 377 19.60 -13.91 -17.31
C ALA A 377 20.99 -13.40 -17.79
N GLU A 378 21.82 -14.32 -18.29
CA GLU A 378 23.14 -14.02 -18.89
C GLU A 378 23.06 -13.14 -20.15
N THR A 379 21.89 -13.05 -20.77
CA THR A 379 21.64 -12.18 -21.93
C THR A 379 20.92 -10.88 -21.50
N ALA A 380 19.94 -10.99 -20.62
CA ALA A 380 19.09 -9.87 -20.22
C ALA A 380 19.85 -8.85 -19.38
N PHE A 381 20.59 -9.28 -18.34
CA PHE A 381 21.26 -8.34 -17.43
C PHE A 381 22.38 -7.52 -18.08
N PRO A 382 23.26 -8.05 -18.95
CA PRO A 382 24.23 -7.22 -19.67
C PRO A 382 23.58 -6.15 -20.56
N LYS A 383 22.47 -6.50 -21.21
CA LYS A 383 21.69 -5.51 -22.01
C LYS A 383 21.08 -4.44 -21.10
N ALA A 384 20.42 -4.86 -20.02
CA ALA A 384 19.82 -3.94 -19.07
C ALA A 384 20.88 -2.99 -18.47
N ARG A 385 22.07 -3.47 -18.13
CA ARG A 385 23.18 -2.65 -17.62
C ARG A 385 23.55 -1.53 -18.59
N THR A 386 23.80 -1.88 -19.86
CA THR A 386 24.14 -0.87 -20.88
C THR A 386 23.06 0.19 -21.02
N LEU A 387 21.80 -0.23 -20.95
CA LEU A 387 20.66 0.68 -21.05
C LEU A 387 20.54 1.59 -19.81
N VAL A 388 20.72 1.02 -18.60
CA VAL A 388 20.70 1.80 -17.36
C VAL A 388 21.82 2.82 -17.31
N ASP A 389 23.04 2.43 -17.66
CA ASP A 389 24.19 3.33 -17.67
C ASP A 389 23.90 4.53 -18.60
N ARG A 390 23.35 4.26 -19.80
CA ARG A 390 22.97 5.32 -20.73
C ARG A 390 21.79 6.15 -20.22
N ALA A 391 20.80 5.54 -19.57
CA ALA A 391 19.67 6.28 -18.99
C ALA A 391 20.13 7.26 -17.91
N LEU A 392 21.03 6.84 -17.02
CA LEU A 392 21.58 7.70 -15.96
C LEU A 392 22.51 8.80 -16.47
N GLU A 393 23.27 8.56 -17.56
CA GLU A 393 24.02 9.63 -18.22
C GLU A 393 23.11 10.73 -18.77
N LEU A 394 21.99 10.35 -19.39
CA LEU A 394 21.08 11.28 -20.05
C LEU A 394 20.08 11.93 -19.09
N ALA A 395 19.64 11.19 -18.07
CA ALA A 395 18.63 11.59 -17.10
C ALA A 395 19.02 11.15 -15.66
N PRO A 396 20.01 11.84 -15.05
CA PRO A 396 20.52 11.47 -13.72
C PRO A 396 19.50 11.71 -12.58
N ASP A 397 18.35 12.27 -12.87
CA ASP A 397 17.22 12.49 -11.98
C ASP A 397 15.98 11.64 -12.38
N SER A 398 16.17 10.51 -13.08
CA SER A 398 15.11 9.55 -13.38
C SER A 398 14.96 8.53 -12.24
N ALA A 399 13.78 8.52 -11.58
CA ALA A 399 13.46 7.52 -10.56
C ALA A 399 13.43 6.10 -11.14
N GLU A 400 12.96 5.95 -12.38
CA GLU A 400 12.90 4.68 -13.12
C GLU A 400 14.30 4.11 -13.37
N ALA A 401 15.24 4.97 -13.81
CA ALA A 401 16.62 4.58 -14.06
C ALA A 401 17.35 4.16 -12.78
N HIS A 402 17.17 4.91 -11.68
CA HIS A 402 17.69 4.54 -10.36
C HIS A 402 17.07 3.24 -9.84
N THR A 403 15.75 3.03 -10.06
CA THR A 403 15.09 1.75 -9.71
C THR A 403 15.69 0.59 -10.49
N ALA A 404 15.90 0.74 -11.80
CA ALA A 404 16.54 -0.26 -12.64
C ALA A 404 17.99 -0.54 -12.20
N ARG A 405 18.75 0.49 -11.82
CA ARG A 405 20.13 0.34 -11.31
C ARG A 405 20.15 -0.43 -9.99
N GLY A 406 19.22 -0.09 -9.08
CA GLY A 406 19.05 -0.80 -7.81
C GLY A 406 18.69 -2.28 -8.02
N ASN A 407 17.79 -2.57 -8.95
CA ASN A 407 17.42 -3.94 -9.32
C ASN A 407 18.59 -4.73 -9.90
N LEU A 408 19.39 -4.14 -10.77
CA LEU A 408 20.61 -4.78 -11.30
C LEU A 408 21.63 -5.05 -10.21
N ALA A 409 21.89 -4.08 -9.32
CA ALA A 409 22.79 -4.23 -8.20
C ALA A 409 22.35 -5.38 -7.29
N MET A 410 21.04 -5.48 -7.01
CA MET A 410 20.47 -6.52 -6.16
C MET A 410 20.47 -7.89 -6.86
N GLN A 411 19.90 -7.97 -8.07
CA GLN A 411 19.59 -9.24 -8.72
C GLN A 411 20.79 -9.83 -9.49
N SER A 412 21.64 -8.98 -10.07
CA SER A 412 22.74 -9.39 -10.92
C SER A 412 24.12 -9.30 -10.27
N GLU A 413 24.33 -8.34 -9.37
CA GLU A 413 25.66 -8.04 -8.84
C GLU A 413 25.84 -8.49 -7.38
N GLY A 414 24.74 -8.68 -6.63
CA GLY A 414 24.78 -8.96 -5.20
C GLY A 414 25.39 -7.78 -4.41
N ASP A 415 25.30 -6.55 -4.98
CA ASP A 415 25.77 -5.33 -4.31
C ASP A 415 24.59 -4.66 -3.58
N TRP A 416 24.39 -5.13 -2.35
CA TRP A 416 23.29 -4.69 -1.50
C TRP A 416 23.38 -3.21 -1.14
N ALA A 417 24.63 -2.70 -0.95
CA ALA A 417 24.85 -1.30 -0.57
C ALA A 417 24.48 -0.35 -1.71
N LEU A 418 24.93 -0.68 -2.94
CA LEU A 418 24.57 0.09 -4.12
C LEU A 418 23.05 0.01 -4.38
N ALA A 419 22.45 -1.18 -4.23
CA ALA A 419 21.02 -1.34 -4.40
C ALA A 419 20.23 -0.42 -3.43
N GLU A 420 20.62 -0.37 -2.16
CA GLU A 420 19.99 0.51 -1.17
C GLU A 420 20.15 1.99 -1.54
N GLN A 421 21.35 2.40 -1.93
CA GLN A 421 21.61 3.78 -2.38
C GLN A 421 20.70 4.18 -3.54
N GLU A 422 20.57 3.31 -4.54
CA GLU A 422 19.82 3.58 -5.75
C GLU A 422 18.31 3.61 -5.50
N PHE A 423 17.77 2.67 -4.71
CA PHE A 423 16.35 2.71 -4.35
C PHE A 423 15.99 3.93 -3.49
N ARG A 424 16.84 4.30 -2.53
CA ARG A 424 16.64 5.54 -1.76
C ARG A 424 16.65 6.76 -2.66
N ARG A 425 17.58 6.81 -3.63
CA ARG A 425 17.64 7.91 -4.58
C ARG A 425 16.38 8.00 -5.44
N ALA A 426 15.87 6.86 -5.95
CA ALA A 426 14.61 6.82 -6.69
C ALA A 426 13.42 7.37 -5.86
N ILE A 427 13.33 6.98 -4.58
CA ILE A 427 12.29 7.44 -3.66
C ILE A 427 12.44 8.94 -3.32
N GLU A 428 13.66 9.46 -3.21
CA GLU A 428 13.92 10.89 -3.03
C GLU A 428 13.46 11.73 -4.23
N ILE A 429 13.69 11.22 -5.44
CA ILE A 429 13.27 11.88 -6.69
C ILE A 429 11.76 11.84 -6.83
N SER A 430 11.16 10.69 -6.59
CA SER A 430 9.71 10.47 -6.70
C SER A 430 9.17 9.71 -5.48
N PRO A 431 8.70 10.42 -4.44
CA PRO A 431 8.20 9.79 -3.22
C PRO A 431 7.00 8.85 -3.41
N SER A 432 6.24 9.02 -4.49
CA SER A 432 5.11 8.15 -4.85
C SER A 432 5.49 7.00 -5.80
N HIS A 433 6.78 6.75 -6.03
CA HIS A 433 7.24 5.68 -6.91
C HIS A 433 7.11 4.31 -6.24
N SER A 434 5.97 3.68 -6.47
CA SER A 434 5.55 2.42 -5.81
C SER A 434 6.50 1.25 -6.07
N GLU A 435 6.99 1.11 -7.31
CA GLU A 435 7.93 0.04 -7.68
C GLU A 435 9.27 0.17 -6.93
N ALA A 436 9.84 1.38 -6.84
CA ALA A 436 11.07 1.60 -6.09
C ALA A 436 10.91 1.22 -4.61
N ARG A 437 9.78 1.62 -3.98
CA ARG A 437 9.49 1.26 -2.59
C ARG A 437 9.33 -0.24 -2.40
N LEU A 438 8.65 -0.90 -3.33
CA LEU A 438 8.41 -2.33 -3.23
C LEU A 438 9.72 -3.11 -3.38
N TRP A 439 10.59 -2.75 -4.34
CA TRP A 439 11.91 -3.36 -4.48
C TRP A 439 12.84 -3.01 -3.30
N TYR A 440 12.75 -1.80 -2.76
CA TYR A 440 13.48 -1.45 -1.54
C TYR A 440 13.02 -2.29 -0.34
N ALA A 441 11.73 -2.53 -0.19
CA ALA A 441 11.20 -3.44 0.83
C ALA A 441 11.75 -4.88 0.65
N MET A 442 11.88 -5.35 -0.60
CA MET A 442 12.50 -6.65 -0.88
C MET A 442 13.96 -6.68 -0.45
N LEU A 443 14.73 -5.63 -0.77
CA LEU A 443 16.11 -5.51 -0.33
C LEU A 443 16.22 -5.50 1.19
N LEU A 444 15.38 -4.70 1.88
CA LEU A 444 15.36 -4.63 3.34
C LEU A 444 15.05 -5.99 3.95
N ARG A 445 14.12 -6.75 3.38
CA ARG A 445 13.86 -8.14 3.78
C ARG A 445 15.10 -9.01 3.61
N VAL A 446 15.78 -8.92 2.46
CA VAL A 446 17.04 -9.65 2.22
C VAL A 446 18.13 -9.28 3.22
N LEU A 447 18.13 -8.05 3.72
CA LEU A 447 19.06 -7.56 4.73
C LEU A 447 18.59 -7.81 6.18
N ASP A 448 17.50 -8.57 6.38
CA ASP A 448 16.88 -8.86 7.68
C ASP A 448 16.40 -7.62 8.46
N ARG A 449 16.05 -6.55 7.72
CA ARG A 449 15.51 -5.30 8.24
C ARG A 449 13.98 -5.29 8.06
N SER A 450 13.32 -6.26 8.68
CA SER A 450 11.91 -6.59 8.42
C SER A 450 10.94 -5.46 8.80
N GLU A 451 11.20 -4.71 9.87
CA GLU A 451 10.34 -3.59 10.28
C GLU A 451 10.36 -2.45 9.24
N GLU A 452 11.55 -2.10 8.74
CA GLU A 452 11.67 -1.09 7.68
C GLU A 452 11.04 -1.57 6.37
N ALA A 453 11.14 -2.88 6.07
CA ALA A 453 10.47 -3.47 4.92
C ALA A 453 8.93 -3.35 5.04
N LEU A 454 8.38 -3.60 6.23
CA LEU A 454 6.95 -3.43 6.51
C LEU A 454 6.50 -1.99 6.26
N GLU A 455 7.26 -0.99 6.73
CA GLU A 455 6.97 0.43 6.52
C GLU A 455 6.89 0.78 5.02
N GLN A 456 7.86 0.30 4.22
CA GLN A 456 7.86 0.56 2.78
C GLN A 456 6.67 -0.10 2.08
N VAL A 457 6.31 -1.33 2.43
CA VAL A 457 5.16 -2.03 1.84
C VAL A 457 3.84 -1.37 2.27
N GLN A 458 3.68 -0.99 3.53
CA GLN A 458 2.49 -0.28 4.01
C GLN A 458 2.33 1.08 3.33
N THR A 459 3.43 1.82 3.16
CA THR A 459 3.42 3.06 2.38
C THR A 459 3.01 2.81 0.93
N THR A 460 3.49 1.72 0.32
CA THR A 460 3.10 1.36 -1.05
C THR A 460 1.61 1.01 -1.14
N ILE A 461 1.05 0.27 -0.19
CA ILE A 461 -0.40 -0.01 -0.11
C ILE A 461 -1.19 1.29 0.04
N ALA A 462 -0.69 2.23 0.85
CA ALA A 462 -1.34 3.52 0.99
C ALA A 462 -1.31 4.35 -0.31
N ILE A 463 -0.22 4.32 -1.08
CA ILE A 463 -0.10 4.98 -2.39
C ILE A 463 -1.00 4.26 -3.43
N GLU A 464 -1.02 2.92 -3.41
CA GLU A 464 -1.75 2.08 -4.38
C GLU A 464 -2.73 1.13 -3.70
N PRO A 465 -3.87 1.60 -3.22
CA PRO A 465 -4.80 0.78 -2.43
C PRO A 465 -5.44 -0.37 -3.23
N LEU A 466 -5.53 -0.28 -4.55
CA LEU A 466 -6.12 -1.32 -5.41
C LEU A 466 -5.08 -2.25 -6.05
N TRP A 467 -3.78 -2.02 -5.83
CA TRP A 467 -2.74 -2.91 -6.31
C TRP A 467 -2.57 -4.08 -5.34
N VAL A 468 -2.83 -5.28 -5.81
CA VAL A 468 -2.85 -6.49 -4.97
C VAL A 468 -1.45 -6.92 -4.55
N ARG A 469 -0.44 -6.76 -5.42
CA ARG A 469 0.93 -7.23 -5.22
C ARG A 469 1.58 -6.77 -3.91
N PRO A 470 1.47 -5.50 -3.46
CA PRO A 470 2.00 -5.09 -2.16
C PRO A 470 1.39 -5.86 -0.98
N ARG A 471 0.08 -6.19 -1.03
CA ARG A 471 -0.54 -7.02 0.02
C ARG A 471 -0.01 -8.45 0.03
N GLN A 472 0.24 -9.02 -1.15
CA GLN A 472 0.89 -10.34 -1.26
C GLN A 472 2.31 -10.31 -0.68
N TRP A 473 3.05 -9.23 -0.92
CA TRP A 473 4.39 -9.04 -0.34
C TRP A 473 4.33 -8.82 1.17
N LEU A 474 3.32 -8.10 1.67
CA LEU A 474 3.08 -7.94 3.11
C LEU A 474 2.86 -9.30 3.78
N ALA A 475 2.03 -10.16 3.20
CA ALA A 475 1.86 -11.53 3.68
C ALA A 475 3.19 -12.31 3.65
N GLY A 476 3.97 -12.18 2.58
CA GLY A 476 5.30 -12.80 2.46
C GLY A 476 6.30 -12.31 3.50
N LEU A 477 6.28 -11.03 3.88
CA LEU A 477 7.10 -10.49 4.97
C LEU A 477 6.71 -11.13 6.31
N HIS A 478 5.41 -11.21 6.61
CA HIS A 478 4.93 -11.88 7.83
C HIS A 478 5.29 -13.38 7.85
N VAL A 479 5.29 -14.07 6.70
CA VAL A 479 5.81 -15.45 6.60
C VAL A 479 7.30 -15.50 6.96
N GLY A 480 8.10 -14.56 6.44
CA GLY A 480 9.54 -14.47 6.78
C GLY A 480 9.78 -14.29 8.27
N MET A 481 8.93 -13.52 8.93
CA MET A 481 8.96 -13.28 10.39
C MET A 481 8.26 -14.37 11.20
N ARG A 482 7.72 -15.43 10.59
CA ARG A 482 6.94 -16.51 11.22
C ARG A 482 5.59 -16.07 11.81
N ASN A 483 5.09 -14.88 11.49
CA ASN A 483 3.78 -14.36 11.87
C ASN A 483 2.70 -14.93 10.94
N TYR A 484 2.44 -16.24 11.04
CA TYR A 484 1.56 -16.96 10.12
C TYR A 484 0.08 -16.56 10.23
N ALA A 485 -0.37 -16.14 11.41
CA ALA A 485 -1.74 -15.70 11.62
C ALA A 485 -2.03 -14.38 10.86
N GLU A 486 -1.13 -13.41 10.94
CA GLU A 486 -1.20 -12.14 10.23
C GLU A 486 -1.06 -12.36 8.72
N ALA A 487 -0.11 -13.21 8.29
CA ALA A 487 0.06 -13.57 6.88
C ALA A 487 -1.23 -14.19 6.31
N LEU A 488 -1.88 -15.09 7.08
CA LEU A 488 -3.13 -15.72 6.67
C LEU A 488 -4.28 -14.71 6.56
N ALA A 489 -4.43 -13.82 7.54
CA ALA A 489 -5.49 -12.80 7.51
C ALA A 489 -5.40 -11.93 6.24
N ILE A 490 -4.18 -11.52 5.86
CA ILE A 490 -3.92 -10.75 4.63
C ILE A 490 -4.22 -11.59 3.37
N ALA A 491 -3.77 -12.85 3.34
CA ALA A 491 -4.01 -13.74 2.21
C ALA A 491 -5.50 -14.06 2.01
N GLU A 492 -6.27 -14.23 3.10
CA GLU A 492 -7.73 -14.40 3.04
C GLU A 492 -8.44 -13.13 2.54
N GLU A 493 -7.96 -11.93 2.90
CA GLU A 493 -8.49 -10.67 2.38
C GLU A 493 -8.27 -10.56 0.86
N VAL A 494 -7.06 -10.87 0.39
CA VAL A 494 -6.75 -10.91 -1.04
C VAL A 494 -7.63 -11.92 -1.77
N ALA A 495 -7.82 -13.12 -1.20
CA ALA A 495 -8.65 -14.17 -1.77
C ALA A 495 -10.13 -13.79 -1.92
N ARG A 496 -10.65 -12.93 -1.04
CA ARG A 496 -12.04 -12.43 -1.12
C ARG A 496 -12.24 -11.43 -2.25
N THR A 497 -11.20 -10.69 -2.64
CA THR A 497 -11.29 -9.56 -3.57
C THR A 497 -10.74 -9.87 -4.95
N THR A 498 -9.94 -10.94 -5.09
CA THR A 498 -9.20 -11.24 -6.32
C THR A 498 -9.24 -12.73 -6.63
N PRO A 499 -9.49 -13.13 -7.89
CA PRO A 499 -9.33 -14.52 -8.31
C PRO A 499 -7.89 -15.00 -8.10
N LEU A 500 -7.69 -16.09 -7.37
CA LEU A 500 -6.37 -16.61 -7.07
C LEU A 500 -5.82 -17.45 -8.23
N SER A 501 -4.56 -17.20 -8.57
CA SER A 501 -3.74 -18.07 -9.40
C SER A 501 -3.43 -19.41 -8.67
N PRO A 502 -2.98 -20.46 -9.39
CA PRO A 502 -2.56 -21.72 -8.75
C PRO A 502 -1.53 -21.54 -7.64
N ASN A 503 -0.57 -20.63 -7.84
CA ASN A 503 0.48 -20.35 -6.85
C ASN A 503 -0.07 -19.68 -5.60
N GLU A 504 -0.98 -18.72 -5.75
CA GLU A 504 -1.63 -18.02 -4.64
C GLU A 504 -2.55 -18.96 -3.84
N ARG A 505 -3.25 -19.87 -4.50
CA ARG A 505 -4.02 -20.91 -3.81
C ARG A 505 -3.13 -21.85 -2.99
N LEU A 506 -1.99 -22.24 -3.52
CA LEU A 506 -1.01 -23.05 -2.77
C LEU A 506 -0.42 -22.27 -1.60
N ASN A 507 -0.17 -20.96 -1.75
CA ASN A 507 0.23 -20.10 -0.64
C ASN A 507 -0.82 -20.09 0.47
N LEU A 508 -2.08 -19.91 0.11
CA LEU A 508 -3.18 -19.92 1.06
C LEU A 508 -3.32 -21.30 1.73
N ALA A 509 -3.23 -22.40 0.97
CA ALA A 509 -3.23 -23.76 1.50
C ALA A 509 -2.06 -23.98 2.46
N TRP A 510 -0.86 -23.51 2.11
CA TRP A 510 0.32 -23.59 2.95
C TRP A 510 0.12 -22.83 4.28
N LEU A 511 -0.40 -21.61 4.24
CA LEU A 511 -0.69 -20.79 5.42
C LEU A 511 -1.73 -21.47 6.33
N TYR A 512 -2.81 -22.03 5.77
CA TYR A 512 -3.77 -22.80 6.53
C TYR A 512 -3.14 -24.00 7.26
N ALA A 513 -2.23 -24.70 6.60
CA ALA A 513 -1.50 -25.82 7.22
C ALA A 513 -0.60 -25.33 8.37
N GLN A 514 0.07 -24.17 8.23
CA GLN A 514 0.93 -23.60 9.27
C GLN A 514 0.17 -23.24 10.55
N VAL A 515 -1.08 -22.82 10.43
CA VAL A 515 -1.93 -22.46 11.59
C VAL A 515 -2.84 -23.62 12.05
N GLY A 516 -2.62 -24.85 11.54
CA GLY A 516 -3.37 -26.05 11.94
C GLY A 516 -4.77 -26.18 11.33
N ARG A 517 -5.17 -25.31 10.38
CA ARG A 517 -6.46 -25.38 9.68
C ARG A 517 -6.40 -26.36 8.50
N THR A 518 -6.17 -27.63 8.81
CA THR A 518 -5.89 -28.68 7.80
C THR A 518 -7.03 -28.87 6.80
N GLN A 519 -8.29 -28.79 7.20
CA GLN A 519 -9.44 -28.93 6.30
C GLN A 519 -9.50 -27.79 5.25
N ASP A 520 -9.20 -26.57 5.67
CA ASP A 520 -9.16 -25.41 4.78
C ASP A 520 -7.96 -25.53 3.80
N SER A 521 -6.81 -26.00 4.30
CA SER A 521 -5.63 -26.30 3.49
C SER A 521 -5.95 -27.32 2.39
N GLU A 522 -6.60 -28.44 2.74
CA GLU A 522 -7.01 -29.46 1.78
C GLU A 522 -7.97 -28.92 0.72
N ARG A 523 -8.95 -28.10 1.14
CA ARG A 523 -9.91 -27.49 0.20
C ARG A 523 -9.21 -26.64 -0.85
N GLU A 524 -8.26 -25.79 -0.47
CA GLU A 524 -7.52 -24.97 -1.45
C GLU A 524 -6.55 -25.81 -2.28
N PHE A 525 -5.89 -26.79 -1.67
CA PHE A 525 -4.95 -27.69 -2.34
C PHE A 525 -5.59 -28.46 -3.50
N VAL A 526 -6.80 -29.03 -3.31
CA VAL A 526 -7.49 -29.81 -4.35
C VAL A 526 -8.04 -28.94 -5.49
N GLN A 527 -8.25 -27.65 -5.26
CA GLN A 527 -8.70 -26.72 -6.29
C GLN A 527 -7.57 -26.34 -7.29
N VAL A 528 -6.32 -26.63 -6.95
CA VAL A 528 -5.19 -26.39 -7.85
C VAL A 528 -5.13 -27.49 -8.89
N ALA A 529 -5.70 -27.22 -10.07
CA ALA A 529 -5.81 -28.16 -11.20
C ALA A 529 -5.24 -27.55 -12.48
N GLY A 530 -4.96 -28.39 -13.48
CA GLY A 530 -4.51 -27.99 -14.79
C GLY A 530 -2.98 -28.08 -14.99
N PRO A 531 -2.46 -27.59 -16.13
CA PRO A 531 -1.02 -27.58 -16.40
C PRO A 531 -0.33 -26.63 -15.40
N MET A 532 0.75 -27.13 -14.78
CA MET A 532 1.52 -26.40 -13.77
C MET A 532 2.96 -26.25 -14.23
N THR A 533 3.52 -25.06 -13.98
CA THR A 533 4.96 -24.85 -14.14
C THR A 533 5.74 -25.67 -13.10
N PRO A 534 7.04 -25.92 -13.30
CA PRO A 534 7.86 -26.62 -12.31
C PRO A 534 7.82 -25.95 -10.93
N GLU A 535 7.77 -24.60 -10.86
CA GLU A 535 7.67 -23.84 -9.61
C GLU A 535 6.38 -24.15 -8.86
N VAL A 536 5.24 -24.12 -9.56
CA VAL A 536 3.92 -24.43 -8.96
C VAL A 536 3.89 -25.88 -8.48
N ARG A 537 4.47 -26.82 -9.25
CA ARG A 537 4.59 -28.23 -8.86
C ARG A 537 5.49 -28.41 -7.64
N GLY A 538 6.63 -27.70 -7.59
CA GLY A 538 7.52 -27.70 -6.41
C GLY A 538 6.82 -27.21 -5.16
N PHE A 539 6.08 -26.09 -5.26
CA PHE A 539 5.34 -25.58 -4.12
C PHE A 539 4.19 -26.50 -3.73
N ARG A 540 3.48 -27.08 -4.70
CA ARG A 540 2.47 -28.11 -4.43
C ARG A 540 3.06 -29.31 -3.68
N ALA A 541 4.26 -29.75 -4.03
CA ALA A 541 4.98 -30.83 -3.34
C ALA A 541 5.26 -30.48 -1.87
N MET A 542 5.65 -29.24 -1.57
CA MET A 542 5.86 -28.77 -0.21
C MET A 542 4.56 -28.77 0.60
N VAL A 543 3.45 -28.27 0.04
CA VAL A 543 2.13 -28.30 0.70
C VAL A 543 1.66 -29.72 0.93
N ALA A 544 1.83 -30.61 -0.05
CA ALA A 544 1.50 -32.03 0.08
C ALA A 544 2.28 -32.70 1.22
N ALA A 545 3.56 -32.36 1.40
CA ALA A 545 4.35 -32.85 2.53
C ALA A 545 3.76 -32.46 3.89
N LEU A 546 3.34 -31.19 4.05
CA LEU A 546 2.68 -30.69 5.26
C LEU A 546 1.33 -31.38 5.52
N LEU A 547 0.62 -31.78 4.46
CA LEU A 547 -0.64 -32.52 4.52
C LEU A 547 -0.44 -34.04 4.71
N GLY A 548 0.77 -34.50 5.04
CA GLY A 548 1.08 -35.91 5.24
C GLY A 548 1.18 -36.76 3.96
N ARG A 549 1.38 -36.13 2.80
CA ARG A 549 1.48 -36.76 1.48
C ARG A 549 2.87 -36.59 0.85
N PRO A 550 3.99 -36.96 1.52
CA PRO A 550 5.33 -36.74 1.01
C PRO A 550 5.63 -37.51 -0.29
N GLY A 551 4.84 -38.55 -0.59
CA GLY A 551 4.98 -39.33 -1.83
C GLY A 551 4.80 -38.52 -3.11
N GLU A 552 3.90 -37.53 -3.13
CA GLU A 552 3.70 -36.64 -4.26
C GLU A 552 4.97 -35.81 -4.52
N GLY A 553 5.56 -35.26 -3.48
CA GLY A 553 6.79 -34.46 -3.56
C GLY A 553 7.98 -35.30 -4.05
N ARG A 554 8.14 -36.51 -3.50
CA ARG A 554 9.23 -37.42 -3.96
C ARG A 554 9.06 -37.88 -5.41
N ALA A 555 7.80 -38.07 -5.87
CA ALA A 555 7.56 -38.38 -7.28
C ALA A 555 7.99 -37.23 -8.20
N PHE A 556 7.64 -35.99 -7.83
CA PHE A 556 8.03 -34.80 -8.57
C PHE A 556 9.56 -34.60 -8.62
N LEU A 557 10.26 -34.79 -7.49
CA LEU A 557 11.73 -34.69 -7.46
C LEU A 557 12.41 -35.74 -8.34
N ARG A 558 11.90 -36.98 -8.37
CA ARG A 558 12.40 -38.00 -9.30
C ARG A 558 12.24 -37.61 -10.76
N GLU A 559 11.12 -36.98 -11.12
CA GLU A 559 10.95 -36.50 -12.51
C GLU A 559 11.96 -35.40 -12.87
N ILE A 560 12.34 -34.53 -11.90
CA ILE A 560 13.42 -33.55 -12.10
C ILE A 560 14.77 -34.25 -12.28
N GLU A 561 15.13 -35.16 -11.37
CA GLU A 561 16.38 -35.92 -11.39
C GLU A 561 16.57 -36.69 -12.72
N GLU A 562 15.48 -37.26 -13.25
CA GLU A 562 15.45 -38.01 -14.49
C GLU A 562 15.31 -37.14 -15.74
N GLY A 563 15.30 -35.80 -15.59
CA GLY A 563 15.16 -34.86 -16.71
C GLY A 563 13.84 -34.95 -17.47
N ARG A 564 12.80 -35.54 -16.85
CA ARG A 564 11.45 -35.71 -17.45
C ARG A 564 10.54 -34.51 -17.28
N THR A 565 10.92 -33.56 -16.46
CA THR A 565 10.14 -32.33 -16.23
C THR A 565 10.32 -31.37 -17.39
N LYS A 566 9.22 -30.93 -18.01
CA LYS A 566 9.28 -29.85 -18.99
C LYS A 566 9.43 -28.52 -18.24
N GLY A 567 10.50 -27.79 -18.54
CA GLY A 567 10.87 -26.53 -17.88
C GLY A 567 11.97 -26.75 -16.83
N PHE A 568 12.45 -25.66 -16.28
CA PHE A 568 13.56 -25.61 -15.33
C PHE A 568 13.03 -25.20 -13.95
N LEU A 569 13.45 -25.90 -12.90
CA LEU A 569 13.28 -25.48 -11.51
C LEU A 569 14.64 -25.11 -10.96
N GLU A 570 14.78 -23.90 -10.47
CA GLU A 570 16.04 -23.43 -9.91
C GLU A 570 16.54 -24.30 -8.76
N PRO A 571 17.88 -24.47 -8.63
CA PRO A 571 18.46 -25.30 -7.58
C PRO A 571 18.03 -24.90 -6.18
N SER A 572 17.97 -23.60 -5.86
CA SER A 572 17.51 -23.10 -4.57
C SER A 572 16.06 -23.50 -4.24
N ARG A 573 15.17 -23.46 -5.23
CA ARG A 573 13.76 -23.92 -5.09
C ARG A 573 13.67 -25.43 -5.00
N THR A 574 14.51 -26.16 -5.75
CA THR A 574 14.62 -27.63 -5.62
C THR A 574 15.06 -28.01 -4.21
N ALA A 575 16.06 -27.33 -3.65
CA ALA A 575 16.52 -27.53 -2.30
C ALA A 575 15.43 -27.26 -1.24
N MET A 576 14.55 -26.26 -1.47
CA MET A 576 13.38 -26.03 -0.60
C MET A 576 12.45 -27.25 -0.54
N VAL A 577 12.18 -27.90 -1.69
CA VAL A 577 11.33 -29.08 -1.75
C VAL A 577 11.98 -30.25 -1.00
N TYR A 578 13.28 -30.50 -1.20
CA TYR A 578 14.03 -31.53 -0.47
C TYR A 578 14.00 -31.26 1.04
N SER A 579 14.25 -30.03 1.45
CA SER A 579 14.23 -29.67 2.88
C SER A 579 12.85 -29.87 3.52
N ALA A 580 11.77 -29.44 2.82
CA ALA A 580 10.40 -29.65 3.26
C ALA A 580 10.00 -31.14 3.37
N LEU A 581 10.66 -32.02 2.63
CA LEU A 581 10.48 -33.48 2.69
C LEU A 581 11.39 -34.16 3.73
N GLY A 582 12.21 -33.40 4.47
CA GLY A 582 13.16 -33.91 5.46
C GLY A 582 14.46 -34.46 4.88
N GLU A 583 14.70 -34.28 3.57
CA GLU A 583 15.91 -34.74 2.86
C GLU A 583 16.99 -33.65 2.91
N HIS A 584 17.41 -33.27 4.15
CA HIS A 584 18.25 -32.11 4.44
C HIS A 584 19.65 -32.18 3.80
N GLU A 585 20.27 -33.36 3.75
CA GLU A 585 21.58 -33.54 3.12
C GLU A 585 21.52 -33.19 1.65
N LYS A 586 20.54 -33.72 0.91
CA LYS A 586 20.36 -33.39 -0.50
C LYS A 586 20.09 -31.90 -0.75
N ALA A 587 19.30 -31.27 0.14
CA ALA A 587 19.05 -29.83 0.05
C ALA A 587 20.37 -29.03 0.12
N LEU A 588 21.22 -29.36 1.11
CA LEU A 588 22.52 -28.71 1.30
C LEU A 588 23.51 -29.01 0.14
N GLU A 589 23.53 -30.23 -0.37
CA GLU A 589 24.36 -30.58 -1.55
C GLU A 589 23.98 -29.80 -2.81
N ILE A 590 22.66 -29.59 -3.03
CA ILE A 590 22.18 -28.84 -4.20
C ILE A 590 22.56 -27.37 -4.04
N LEU A 591 22.39 -26.78 -2.88
CA LEU A 591 22.73 -25.37 -2.60
C LEU A 591 24.24 -25.13 -2.72
N ALA A 592 25.09 -26.06 -2.22
CA ALA A 592 26.53 -25.97 -2.34
C ALA A 592 26.98 -26.02 -3.80
N ARG A 593 26.44 -26.96 -4.58
CA ARG A 593 26.74 -27.08 -6.02
C ARG A 593 26.28 -25.86 -6.81
N ASP A 594 25.12 -25.26 -6.43
CA ASP A 594 24.62 -24.03 -7.04
C ASP A 594 25.60 -22.88 -6.81
N ALA A 595 26.06 -22.70 -5.57
CA ALA A 595 27.06 -21.68 -5.22
C ALA A 595 28.39 -21.87 -5.96
N GLU A 596 28.87 -23.12 -6.11
CA GLU A 596 30.11 -23.45 -6.84
C GLU A 596 30.00 -23.23 -8.36
N SER A 597 28.78 -23.27 -8.90
CA SER A 597 28.54 -23.13 -10.35
C SER A 597 28.92 -21.75 -10.90
N GLY A 598 29.07 -20.74 -10.04
CA GLY A 598 29.29 -19.35 -10.43
C GLY A 598 28.11 -18.71 -11.17
N ARG A 599 26.98 -19.42 -11.26
CA ARG A 599 25.76 -18.88 -11.85
C ARG A 599 25.10 -17.95 -10.83
N GLN A 600 24.33 -17.02 -11.35
CA GLN A 600 23.47 -16.19 -10.51
C GLN A 600 22.37 -17.06 -9.89
N SER A 601 22.41 -17.20 -8.58
CA SER A 601 21.45 -18.00 -7.81
C SER A 601 20.33 -17.14 -7.25
N SER A 602 19.10 -17.65 -7.24
CA SER A 602 17.96 -17.03 -6.53
C SER A 602 17.95 -17.34 -5.02
N PHE A 603 19.03 -17.92 -4.49
CA PHE A 603 19.12 -18.27 -3.07
C PHE A 603 18.87 -17.06 -2.16
N TRP A 604 19.36 -15.86 -2.50
CA TRP A 604 19.11 -14.61 -1.78
C TRP A 604 17.60 -14.30 -1.61
N PHE A 605 16.77 -14.75 -2.55
CA PHE A 605 15.33 -14.54 -2.51
C PHE A 605 14.61 -15.51 -1.56
N VAL A 606 15.12 -16.74 -1.43
CA VAL A 606 14.45 -17.84 -0.72
C VAL A 606 15.10 -18.24 0.60
N TYR A 607 16.30 -17.74 0.94
CA TYR A 607 17.06 -18.19 2.11
C TYR A 607 16.30 -18.04 3.45
N GLN A 608 15.38 -17.09 3.54
CA GLN A 608 14.52 -16.87 4.71
C GLN A 608 13.28 -17.78 4.73
N SER A 609 13.09 -18.63 3.72
CA SER A 609 11.96 -19.55 3.68
C SER A 609 11.90 -20.44 4.93
N PRO A 610 10.71 -20.64 5.52
CA PRO A 610 10.53 -21.61 6.62
C PRO A 610 10.93 -23.05 6.24
N ALA A 611 10.94 -23.37 4.97
CA ALA A 611 11.43 -24.68 4.49
C ALA A 611 12.89 -24.96 4.86
N PHE A 612 13.70 -23.92 5.05
CA PHE A 612 15.11 -24.05 5.44
C PHE A 612 15.34 -24.01 6.95
N ASP A 613 14.32 -23.82 7.79
CA ASP A 613 14.49 -23.74 9.23
C ASP A 613 15.20 -24.99 9.81
N PRO A 614 14.92 -26.23 9.35
CA PRO A 614 15.61 -27.41 9.86
C PRO A 614 17.12 -27.47 9.57
N ILE A 615 17.59 -26.75 8.52
CA ILE A 615 19.00 -26.74 8.11
C ILE A 615 19.71 -25.40 8.39
N ARG A 616 19.01 -24.42 8.92
CA ARG A 616 19.52 -23.06 9.13
C ARG A 616 20.77 -23.00 10.01
N HIS A 617 20.86 -23.90 11.00
CA HIS A 617 22.00 -23.99 11.91
C HIS A 617 23.18 -24.80 11.36
N ASP A 618 23.02 -25.50 10.22
CA ASP A 618 24.10 -26.28 9.60
C ASP A 618 25.23 -25.33 9.15
N PRO A 619 26.51 -25.64 9.47
CA PRO A 619 27.64 -24.82 9.06
C PRO A 619 27.72 -24.58 7.55
N ARG A 620 27.28 -25.54 6.74
CA ARG A 620 27.25 -25.43 5.27
C ARG A 620 26.23 -24.38 4.83
N PHE A 621 25.05 -24.33 5.46
CA PHE A 621 24.06 -23.28 5.16
C PHE A 621 24.60 -21.89 5.57
N ARG A 622 25.26 -21.78 6.73
CA ARG A 622 25.90 -20.53 7.15
C ARG A 622 27.01 -20.10 6.18
N ALA A 623 27.80 -21.04 5.66
CA ALA A 623 28.82 -20.74 4.64
C ALA A 623 28.18 -20.16 3.36
N LEU A 624 26.99 -20.64 2.96
CA LEU A 624 26.24 -20.07 1.84
C LEU A 624 25.80 -18.63 2.09
N LEU A 625 25.31 -18.31 3.31
CA LEU A 625 24.96 -16.93 3.67
C LEU A 625 26.18 -16.00 3.52
N ILE A 626 27.36 -16.43 3.99
CA ILE A 626 28.61 -15.67 3.85
C ILE A 626 28.99 -15.51 2.36
N HIS A 627 28.89 -16.60 1.58
CA HIS A 627 29.20 -16.59 0.14
C HIS A 627 28.34 -15.54 -0.62
N TYR A 628 27.05 -15.49 -0.32
CA TYR A 628 26.11 -14.53 -0.92
C TYR A 628 26.03 -13.19 -0.18
N ARG A 629 26.89 -12.95 0.81
CA ARG A 629 26.89 -11.71 1.65
C ARG A 629 25.53 -11.41 2.29
N LEU A 630 24.84 -12.46 2.72
CA LEU A 630 23.53 -12.37 3.35
C LEU A 630 23.67 -12.36 4.88
N PRO A 631 22.74 -11.73 5.62
CA PRO A 631 22.74 -11.77 7.08
C PRO A 631 22.66 -13.19 7.62
N ALA A 632 23.48 -13.48 8.64
CA ALA A 632 23.50 -14.76 9.34
C ALA A 632 22.63 -14.76 10.61
N SER A 633 21.72 -13.78 10.75
CA SER A 633 20.83 -13.65 11.90
C SER A 633 19.84 -14.84 12.00
N GLU A 634 19.57 -15.23 13.24
CA GLU A 634 18.48 -16.17 13.53
C GLU A 634 17.16 -15.43 13.35
N PRO A 635 16.13 -16.07 12.76
CA PRO A 635 14.81 -15.46 12.73
C PRO A 635 14.38 -15.15 14.17
N SER A 636 13.97 -13.92 14.42
CA SER A 636 13.44 -13.51 15.72
C SER A 636 12.30 -14.47 16.09
N SER A 637 12.52 -15.28 17.14
CA SER A 637 11.48 -16.10 17.74
C SER A 637 10.45 -15.14 18.36
N GLY A 638 9.33 -14.87 17.65
CA GLY A 638 8.17 -14.20 18.21
C GLY A 638 7.40 -15.08 19.17
#